data_6bc653992349a923eb43032c716081fb
#
_entry.id   6bc653992349a923eb43032c716081fb
#
_cell.length_a   1.000
_cell.length_b   1.000
_cell.length_c   1.000
_cell.angle_alpha   90.00
_cell.angle_beta   90.00
_cell.angle_gamma   90.00
#
_symmetry.space_group_name_H-M   'P 1'
#
loop_
_entity.id
_entity.type
_entity.pdbx_description
1 polymer ?
#
loop_
_entity_poly.entity_id
_entity_poly.type
_entity_poly.pdbx_seq_one_letter_code
_entity_poly.pdbx_strand_id
1 'polypeptide(L)'
;DTGTGFVHTAPGHGRDDFDIWMARGRELVARHIDTRIPYAVDADGFFTEEASGFGPSSDGGAKRVIDDKGNKGNANEAVIKALVTAGNLVARGRLKHQYPHSWRSKKPLIFRNTPQWFIALDKGFEAQQTLSQGERVAAERPGEGLQPETFGAGDPDNTKPQPLTPALRADPLPLGEGSRATLREIALREISLTQWFPAAGENRITGMIANRPDWVVSRQRAWGVPIAVFVKKGTHDILVDAAVNRRITEAFEAEGADAWFAEDAAARFLRPDYEPNDFDKIDDVLDVWFDSGSTHAFTLEDPVNFPGFAGLRRIRDGGKDEIMYLEGSDQHRGWFHSSLLESCGTRGRAPYDVVLTHGFTLDEQGRKMSKSLGNQTFPQDVIKSNGADILRLWVASVDYSDDQRIGAEILKSVSDNYRKLRNTIRWMLGSLAHYDRQKAPGYQAMDELERLMLHRLAELDEEVRAAYRRFDYTSVVSRLSAFLNTDLSAFYFDIRKDTLYCEPPSSRKRLAALEAIDHIFGCVTTWLAPILVFTSEEAWQARHPDAVSVHLEGFHEIPSSWRAPELAMKWEAVRRIRSVVTGALEIERANKAIGSSLEAAPIVYIADAGLRSALDGVEFADVCITSDITIESGEGPAEAFRLADVPGVAVVPARASGRKCARSWRISASVGSDPEFPDVTPRDAQALRELRDLGLWA
;
A
#
# COMPACT_ATOMS: atom_id res chain seq x y z
N ASP A 1 -2.75 15.60 -46.72
CA ASP A 1 -2.96 16.48 -47.89
C ASP A 1 -1.84 16.36 -48.93
N THR A 2 -1.32 15.14 -49.11
CA THR A 2 -0.31 14.85 -50.16
C THR A 2 -0.89 13.88 -51.18
N GLY A 3 -0.50 14.01 -52.45
CA GLY A 3 -0.94 13.15 -53.54
C GLY A 3 -2.18 13.66 -54.26
N THR A 4 -2.91 12.75 -54.91
CA THR A 4 -4.06 13.06 -55.80
C THR A 4 -5.38 13.30 -55.07
N GLY A 5 -5.45 13.06 -53.76
CA GLY A 5 -6.68 13.06 -52.96
C GLY A 5 -7.53 11.77 -53.13
N PHE A 6 -7.10 10.82 -53.93
CA PHE A 6 -7.73 9.50 -54.06
C PHE A 6 -6.95 8.49 -53.23
N VAL A 7 -7.60 7.88 -52.27
CA VAL A 7 -7.00 6.87 -51.35
C VAL A 7 -7.79 5.58 -51.48
N HIS A 8 -7.09 4.47 -51.68
CA HIS A 8 -7.66 3.13 -51.58
C HIS A 8 -7.78 2.75 -50.08
N THR A 9 -8.99 2.38 -49.67
CA THR A 9 -9.27 1.97 -48.29
C THR A 9 -9.59 0.47 -48.24
N ALA A 10 -8.79 -0.28 -47.50
CA ALA A 10 -8.94 -1.73 -47.33
C ALA A 10 -9.17 -2.08 -45.86
N PRO A 11 -10.40 -1.94 -45.33
CA PRO A 11 -10.69 -2.06 -43.89
C PRO A 11 -10.41 -3.46 -43.31
N GLY A 12 -10.38 -4.50 -44.13
CA GLY A 12 -10.01 -5.85 -43.73
C GLY A 12 -8.50 -6.10 -43.59
N HIS A 13 -7.64 -5.17 -44.04
CA HIS A 13 -6.19 -5.39 -44.18
C HIS A 13 -5.31 -4.22 -43.72
N GLY A 14 -5.90 -3.17 -43.14
CA GLY A 14 -5.17 -2.05 -42.55
C GLY A 14 -5.89 -1.49 -41.31
N ARG A 15 -5.15 -1.23 -40.24
CA ARG A 15 -5.73 -0.69 -39.04
C ARG A 15 -6.31 0.71 -39.23
N ASP A 16 -5.55 1.60 -39.85
CA ASP A 16 -6.00 2.96 -40.10
C ASP A 16 -7.23 2.98 -41.02
N ASP A 17 -7.26 2.11 -42.04
CA ASP A 17 -8.40 1.93 -42.91
C ASP A 17 -9.63 1.40 -42.16
N PHE A 18 -9.43 0.44 -41.26
CA PHE A 18 -10.49 -0.08 -40.39
C PHE A 18 -11.07 1.01 -39.49
N ASP A 19 -10.21 1.76 -38.80
CA ASP A 19 -10.61 2.81 -37.86
C ASP A 19 -11.42 3.93 -38.63
N ILE A 20 -10.96 4.34 -39.79
CA ILE A 20 -11.68 5.30 -40.66
C ILE A 20 -13.03 4.74 -41.14
N TRP A 21 -13.07 3.48 -41.54
CA TRP A 21 -14.28 2.80 -42.00
C TRP A 21 -15.33 2.75 -40.90
N MET A 22 -14.95 2.34 -39.71
CA MET A 22 -15.83 2.26 -38.55
C MET A 22 -16.33 3.65 -38.11
N ALA A 23 -15.46 4.65 -38.08
CA ALA A 23 -15.82 6.02 -37.70
C ALA A 23 -16.83 6.65 -38.66
N ARG A 24 -16.79 6.25 -39.93
CA ARG A 24 -17.68 6.78 -40.96
C ARG A 24 -18.87 5.87 -41.34
N GLY A 25 -19.10 4.83 -40.57
CA GLY A 25 -20.12 3.81 -40.86
C GLY A 25 -21.50 4.40 -41.19
N ARG A 26 -21.98 5.41 -40.45
CA ARG A 26 -23.26 6.08 -40.69
C ARG A 26 -23.28 6.84 -42.04
N GLU A 27 -22.18 7.48 -42.42
CA GLU A 27 -22.04 8.17 -43.69
C GLU A 27 -22.03 7.17 -44.86
N LEU A 28 -21.35 6.04 -44.70
CA LEU A 28 -21.29 4.98 -45.71
C LEU A 28 -22.67 4.38 -45.94
N VAL A 29 -23.43 4.09 -44.90
CA VAL A 29 -24.82 3.59 -45.01
C VAL A 29 -25.71 4.60 -45.70
N ALA A 30 -25.59 5.89 -45.35
CA ALA A 30 -26.37 6.96 -45.99
C ALA A 30 -26.06 7.11 -47.50
N ARG A 31 -24.87 6.70 -47.92
CA ARG A 31 -24.44 6.66 -49.34
C ARG A 31 -24.72 5.32 -50.02
N HIS A 32 -25.45 4.41 -49.38
CA HIS A 32 -25.75 3.06 -49.88
C HIS A 32 -24.50 2.23 -50.20
N ILE A 33 -23.41 2.43 -49.43
CA ILE A 33 -22.20 1.63 -49.53
C ILE A 33 -22.35 0.45 -48.57
N ASP A 34 -22.08 -0.77 -49.05
CA ASP A 34 -22.01 -1.96 -48.17
C ASP A 34 -20.88 -1.79 -47.14
N THR A 35 -21.24 -1.78 -45.88
CA THR A 35 -20.30 -1.59 -44.78
C THR A 35 -19.69 -2.89 -44.29
N ARG A 36 -20.07 -4.03 -44.80
CA ARG A 36 -19.51 -5.34 -44.47
C ARG A 36 -18.04 -5.38 -44.85
N ILE A 37 -17.22 -5.80 -43.91
CA ILE A 37 -15.78 -6.02 -44.11
C ILE A 37 -15.59 -7.50 -44.47
N PRO A 38 -15.12 -7.82 -45.67
CA PRO A 38 -15.02 -9.19 -46.14
C PRO A 38 -13.90 -9.94 -45.37
N TYR A 39 -14.12 -11.23 -45.09
CA TYR A 39 -13.15 -12.17 -44.59
C TYR A 39 -12.33 -12.76 -45.73
N ALA A 40 -11.45 -11.94 -46.33
CA ALA A 40 -10.78 -12.29 -47.55
C ALA A 40 -9.52 -13.19 -47.39
N VAL A 41 -8.95 -13.31 -46.17
CA VAL A 41 -7.77 -14.12 -45.89
C VAL A 41 -8.01 -14.96 -44.64
N ASP A 42 -7.81 -16.26 -44.72
CA ASP A 42 -7.95 -17.20 -43.61
C ASP A 42 -6.75 -17.24 -42.65
N ALA A 43 -6.80 -18.12 -41.65
CA ALA A 43 -5.77 -18.27 -40.62
C ALA A 43 -4.43 -18.76 -41.18
N ASP A 44 -4.45 -19.54 -42.26
CA ASP A 44 -3.27 -20.12 -42.91
C ASP A 44 -2.69 -19.21 -44.01
N GLY A 45 -3.30 -18.02 -44.18
CA GLY A 45 -2.86 -17.00 -45.14
C GLY A 45 -3.32 -17.24 -46.59
N PHE A 46 -4.32 -18.10 -46.80
CA PHE A 46 -4.96 -18.30 -48.09
C PHE A 46 -6.13 -17.33 -48.29
N PHE A 47 -6.36 -16.95 -49.51
CA PHE A 47 -7.60 -16.24 -49.89
C PHE A 47 -8.80 -17.18 -49.74
N THR A 48 -9.88 -16.66 -49.14
CA THR A 48 -11.18 -17.31 -49.03
C THR A 48 -12.03 -17.07 -50.28
N GLU A 49 -13.22 -17.66 -50.36
CA GLU A 49 -14.18 -17.40 -51.45
C GLU A 49 -14.62 -15.93 -51.52
N GLU A 50 -14.50 -15.18 -50.44
CA GLU A 50 -14.80 -13.75 -50.40
C GLU A 50 -13.78 -12.89 -51.19
N ALA A 51 -12.59 -13.44 -51.47
CA ALA A 51 -11.64 -12.89 -52.40
C ALA A 51 -11.94 -13.39 -53.82
N SER A 52 -12.97 -12.86 -54.44
CA SER A 52 -13.52 -13.30 -55.74
C SER A 52 -12.46 -13.53 -56.79
N GLY A 53 -12.40 -14.75 -57.35
CA GLY A 53 -11.42 -15.16 -58.37
C GLY A 53 -10.07 -15.60 -57.85
N PHE A 54 -9.83 -15.61 -56.51
CA PHE A 54 -8.56 -15.98 -55.89
C PHE A 54 -8.73 -17.03 -54.77
N GLY A 55 -9.95 -17.37 -54.37
CA GLY A 55 -10.30 -18.34 -53.37
C GLY A 55 -10.18 -19.80 -53.84
N PRO A 56 -10.59 -20.77 -52.98
CA PRO A 56 -10.53 -22.20 -53.27
C PRO A 56 -11.14 -22.62 -54.61
N SER A 57 -12.24 -22.02 -55.00
CA SER A 57 -12.94 -22.29 -56.30
C SER A 57 -12.25 -21.68 -57.52
N SER A 58 -11.17 -20.92 -57.37
CA SER A 58 -10.46 -20.28 -58.48
C SER A 58 -9.56 -21.29 -59.24
N ASP A 59 -9.24 -20.97 -60.52
CA ASP A 59 -8.27 -21.74 -61.29
C ASP A 59 -6.93 -21.87 -60.60
N GLY A 60 -6.54 -23.11 -60.29
CA GLY A 60 -5.31 -23.45 -59.54
C GLY A 60 -5.45 -23.28 -58.02
N GLY A 61 -6.67 -23.27 -57.48
CA GLY A 61 -6.99 -23.25 -56.05
C GLY A 61 -6.71 -21.89 -55.39
N ALA A 62 -6.95 -21.83 -54.08
CA ALA A 62 -6.72 -20.65 -53.25
C ALA A 62 -5.29 -20.11 -53.34
N LYS A 63 -5.15 -18.81 -53.53
CA LYS A 63 -3.86 -18.13 -53.55
C LYS A 63 -3.43 -17.75 -52.15
N ARG A 64 -2.14 -17.83 -51.87
CA ARG A 64 -1.57 -17.61 -50.55
C ARG A 64 -0.81 -16.31 -50.44
N VAL A 65 -1.06 -15.54 -49.38
CA VAL A 65 -0.42 -14.24 -49.13
C VAL A 65 1.00 -14.42 -48.58
N ILE A 66 1.15 -15.29 -47.59
CA ILE A 66 2.42 -15.61 -46.93
C ILE A 66 2.54 -17.14 -46.78
N ASP A 67 3.69 -17.72 -47.08
CA ASP A 67 3.96 -19.15 -46.92
C ASP A 67 4.35 -19.53 -45.47
N ASP A 68 4.47 -20.81 -45.16
CA ASP A 68 4.80 -21.34 -43.84
C ASP A 68 6.16 -20.86 -43.32
N LYS A 69 7.05 -20.44 -44.21
CA LYS A 69 8.38 -19.90 -43.88
C LYS A 69 8.32 -18.37 -43.62
N GLY A 70 7.16 -17.72 -43.84
CA GLY A 70 6.99 -16.29 -43.72
C GLY A 70 7.48 -15.50 -44.94
N ASN A 71 7.62 -16.14 -46.09
CA ASN A 71 7.92 -15.47 -47.33
C ASN A 71 6.62 -15.12 -48.08
N LYS A 72 6.71 -14.20 -49.04
CA LYS A 72 5.57 -13.87 -49.92
C LYS A 72 5.12 -15.13 -50.66
N GLY A 73 3.81 -15.37 -50.58
CA GLY A 73 3.13 -16.41 -51.33
C GLY A 73 2.87 -16.00 -52.82
N ASN A 74 2.01 -16.76 -53.47
CA ASN A 74 1.67 -16.55 -54.89
C ASN A 74 0.52 -15.54 -55.13
N ALA A 75 -0.08 -15.00 -54.07
CA ALA A 75 -1.22 -14.09 -54.17
C ALA A 75 -0.89 -12.82 -54.96
N ASN A 76 0.26 -12.17 -54.66
CA ASN A 76 0.65 -10.95 -55.40
C ASN A 76 0.78 -11.13 -56.91
N GLU A 77 1.42 -12.23 -57.31
CA GLU A 77 1.59 -12.51 -58.77
C GLU A 77 0.27 -12.87 -59.44
N ALA A 78 -0.64 -13.55 -58.75
CA ALA A 78 -1.97 -13.85 -59.25
C ALA A 78 -2.79 -12.59 -59.45
N VAL A 79 -2.78 -11.64 -58.51
CA VAL A 79 -3.49 -10.35 -58.61
C VAL A 79 -2.89 -9.52 -59.76
N ILE A 80 -1.56 -9.44 -59.87
CA ILE A 80 -0.88 -8.72 -60.93
C ILE A 80 -1.27 -9.32 -62.29
N LYS A 81 -1.29 -10.64 -62.44
CA LYS A 81 -1.70 -11.33 -63.66
C LYS A 81 -3.15 -11.02 -64.02
N ALA A 82 -4.05 -11.02 -63.03
CA ALA A 82 -5.45 -10.67 -63.26
C ALA A 82 -5.61 -9.21 -63.76
N LEU A 83 -4.88 -8.26 -63.16
CA LEU A 83 -4.87 -6.86 -63.62
C LEU A 83 -4.33 -6.69 -65.03
N VAL A 84 -3.28 -7.44 -65.40
CA VAL A 84 -2.75 -7.46 -66.77
C VAL A 84 -3.80 -7.99 -67.73
N THR A 85 -4.44 -9.11 -67.41
CA THR A 85 -5.45 -9.74 -68.24
C THR A 85 -6.68 -8.83 -68.45
N ALA A 86 -7.07 -8.10 -67.42
CA ALA A 86 -8.18 -7.13 -67.48
C ALA A 86 -7.78 -5.81 -68.14
N GLY A 87 -6.52 -5.61 -68.52
CA GLY A 87 -6.04 -4.35 -69.10
C GLY A 87 -5.98 -3.17 -68.13
N ASN A 88 -6.03 -3.44 -66.84
CA ASN A 88 -6.12 -2.44 -65.76
C ASN A 88 -4.77 -2.16 -65.06
N LEU A 89 -3.67 -2.82 -65.43
CA LEU A 89 -2.35 -2.55 -64.87
C LEU A 89 -1.70 -1.36 -65.57
N VAL A 90 -1.60 -0.23 -64.92
CA VAL A 90 -0.95 0.97 -65.43
C VAL A 90 0.58 0.87 -65.35
N ALA A 91 1.10 0.47 -64.21
CA ALA A 91 2.52 0.32 -63.97
C ALA A 91 2.80 -0.65 -62.84
N ARG A 92 4.00 -1.22 -62.82
CA ARG A 92 4.50 -2.05 -61.71
C ARG A 92 5.78 -1.45 -61.17
N GLY A 93 5.83 -1.28 -59.83
CA GLY A 93 6.99 -0.77 -59.13
C GLY A 93 7.36 -1.63 -57.91
N ARG A 94 8.47 -1.30 -57.27
CA ARG A 94 8.88 -1.85 -55.96
C ARG A 94 9.05 -0.70 -54.98
N LEU A 95 8.40 -0.82 -53.83
CA LEU A 95 8.54 0.10 -52.73
C LEU A 95 9.23 -0.62 -51.55
N LYS A 96 10.25 0.02 -50.96
CA LYS A 96 10.85 -0.42 -49.73
C LYS A 96 10.27 0.43 -48.59
N HIS A 97 9.55 -0.19 -47.71
CA HIS A 97 8.93 0.48 -46.55
C HIS A 97 9.07 -0.39 -45.27
N GLN A 98 8.83 0.21 -44.11
CA GLN A 98 8.73 -0.53 -42.87
C GLN A 98 7.42 -1.32 -42.83
N TYR A 99 7.49 -2.56 -42.33
CA TYR A 99 6.34 -3.43 -42.23
C TYR A 99 6.29 -4.09 -40.85
N PRO A 100 5.12 -4.18 -40.20
CA PRO A 100 4.99 -4.80 -38.87
C PRO A 100 5.40 -6.27 -38.88
N HIS A 101 6.21 -6.65 -37.90
CA HIS A 101 6.64 -8.02 -37.64
C HIS A 101 6.32 -8.44 -36.22
N SER A 102 6.04 -9.71 -36.02
CA SER A 102 5.89 -10.26 -34.67
C SER A 102 7.17 -10.07 -33.89
N TRP A 103 7.10 -9.48 -32.71
CA TRP A 103 8.25 -9.26 -31.83
C TRP A 103 8.93 -10.58 -31.40
N ARG A 104 8.14 -11.67 -31.30
CA ARG A 104 8.59 -13.01 -30.89
C ARG A 104 9.19 -13.80 -32.05
N SER A 105 8.42 -14.03 -33.11
CA SER A 105 8.84 -14.84 -34.26
C SER A 105 9.69 -14.09 -35.27
N LYS A 106 9.70 -12.75 -35.23
CA LYS A 106 10.35 -11.86 -36.22
C LYS A 106 9.80 -12.03 -37.65
N LYS A 107 8.66 -12.66 -37.80
CA LYS A 107 7.98 -12.86 -39.07
C LYS A 107 7.02 -11.71 -39.37
N PRO A 108 6.74 -11.38 -40.67
CA PRO A 108 5.76 -10.36 -40.99
C PRO A 108 4.35 -10.76 -40.54
N LEU A 109 3.58 -9.76 -40.11
CA LEU A 109 2.18 -9.95 -39.72
C LEU A 109 1.26 -9.85 -40.92
N ILE A 110 0.13 -10.56 -40.90
CA ILE A 110 -0.98 -10.34 -41.84
C ILE A 110 -2.08 -9.60 -41.06
N PHE A 111 -2.45 -8.41 -41.55
CA PHE A 111 -3.68 -7.78 -41.11
C PHE A 111 -4.86 -8.42 -41.85
N ARG A 112 -5.76 -9.01 -41.10
CA ARG A 112 -6.95 -9.67 -41.67
C ARG A 112 -8.16 -9.48 -40.78
N ASN A 113 -9.33 -9.40 -41.40
CA ASN A 113 -10.59 -9.49 -40.69
C ASN A 113 -10.74 -10.92 -40.15
N THR A 114 -11.07 -11.07 -38.88
CA THR A 114 -11.24 -12.38 -38.22
C THR A 114 -12.43 -12.28 -37.29
N PRO A 115 -13.39 -13.24 -37.33
CA PRO A 115 -14.42 -13.31 -36.31
C PRO A 115 -13.81 -13.32 -34.91
N GLN A 116 -14.36 -12.51 -34.02
CA GLN A 116 -13.84 -12.37 -32.66
C GLN A 116 -15.02 -12.30 -31.67
N TRP A 117 -14.75 -12.66 -30.43
CA TRP A 117 -15.68 -12.50 -29.33
C TRP A 117 -15.38 -11.21 -28.58
N PHE A 118 -16.44 -10.42 -28.34
CA PHE A 118 -16.34 -9.14 -27.68
C PHE A 118 -17.25 -9.08 -26.46
N ILE A 119 -16.77 -8.44 -25.41
CA ILE A 119 -17.62 -7.93 -24.33
C ILE A 119 -17.99 -6.49 -24.71
N ALA A 120 -19.27 -6.26 -24.98
CA ALA A 120 -19.78 -4.96 -25.36
C ALA A 120 -19.81 -4.01 -24.15
N LEU A 121 -19.20 -2.82 -24.29
CA LEU A 121 -19.16 -1.84 -23.21
C LEU A 121 -20.37 -0.91 -23.20
N ASP A 122 -20.95 -0.64 -24.37
CA ASP A 122 -22.03 0.36 -24.55
C ASP A 122 -23.41 -0.26 -24.84
N LYS A 123 -23.53 -1.57 -24.76
CA LYS A 123 -24.83 -2.27 -24.86
C LYS A 123 -25.45 -2.39 -23.48
N GLY A 124 -26.64 -1.85 -23.31
CA GLY A 124 -27.37 -1.93 -22.04
C GLY A 124 -27.79 -3.38 -21.71
N PHE A 125 -27.62 -3.79 -20.48
CA PHE A 125 -28.00 -5.12 -19.97
C PHE A 125 -28.53 -5.00 -18.54
N GLU A 126 -29.28 -6.03 -18.10
CA GLU A 126 -29.68 -6.17 -16.70
C GLU A 126 -28.56 -6.91 -15.98
N ALA A 127 -27.80 -6.21 -15.12
CA ALA A 127 -26.90 -6.87 -14.20
C ALA A 127 -27.75 -7.75 -13.27
N GLN A 128 -27.56 -9.05 -13.32
CA GLN A 128 -28.15 -9.92 -12.31
C GLN A 128 -27.49 -9.57 -10.98
N GLN A 129 -28.25 -8.93 -10.08
CA GLN A 129 -27.88 -8.88 -8.67
C GLN A 129 -27.97 -10.33 -8.17
N THR A 130 -26.89 -11.05 -8.19
CA THR A 130 -26.76 -12.29 -7.41
C THR A 130 -26.69 -11.85 -5.96
N LEU A 131 -27.88 -11.81 -5.33
CA LEU A 131 -27.98 -11.80 -3.87
C LEU A 131 -27.16 -12.96 -3.34
N SER A 132 -26.21 -12.70 -2.46
CA SER A 132 -25.51 -13.78 -1.75
C SER A 132 -26.51 -14.73 -1.10
N GLN A 133 -26.17 -15.99 -0.91
CA GLN A 133 -27.07 -16.94 -0.26
C GLN A 133 -27.59 -16.45 1.11
N GLY A 134 -26.80 -15.60 1.81
CA GLY A 134 -27.20 -14.98 3.07
C GLY A 134 -28.34 -13.94 2.94
N GLU A 135 -28.42 -13.20 1.83
CA GLU A 135 -29.49 -12.24 1.58
C GLU A 135 -30.80 -12.91 1.16
N ARG A 136 -30.74 -14.07 0.50
CA ARG A 136 -31.95 -14.88 0.21
C ARG A 136 -32.63 -15.38 1.48
N VAL A 137 -31.87 -15.77 2.50
CA VAL A 137 -32.44 -16.22 3.80
C VAL A 137 -33.04 -15.06 4.59
N ALA A 138 -32.53 -13.83 4.46
CA ALA A 138 -33.10 -12.65 5.11
C ALA A 138 -34.40 -12.16 4.44
N ALA A 139 -34.55 -12.35 3.12
CA ALA A 139 -35.75 -11.98 2.37
C ALA A 139 -36.95 -12.91 2.61
N GLU A 140 -36.74 -14.13 3.13
CA GLU A 140 -37.79 -15.12 3.41
C GLU A 140 -38.35 -15.08 4.82
N ARG A 141 -37.99 -14.14 5.68
CA ARG A 141 -38.61 -13.93 7.00
C ARG A 141 -39.63 -12.80 6.94
N PRO A 142 -40.95 -13.07 6.96
CA PRO A 142 -41.94 -12.03 7.07
C PRO A 142 -42.06 -11.55 8.52
N GLY A 143 -41.87 -10.26 8.71
CA GLY A 143 -42.55 -9.46 9.73
C GLY A 143 -42.08 -9.54 11.16
N GLU A 144 -41.19 -8.62 11.57
CA GLU A 144 -41.32 -7.93 12.83
C GLU A 144 -40.91 -6.47 12.61
N GLY A 145 -41.93 -5.57 12.73
CA GLY A 145 -41.76 -4.16 12.51
C GLY A 145 -41.02 -3.53 13.70
N LEU A 146 -39.92 -2.83 13.42
CA LEU A 146 -39.32 -1.86 14.31
C LEU A 146 -39.83 -0.46 13.92
N GLN A 147 -40.50 0.20 14.87
CA GLN A 147 -40.94 1.59 14.75
C GLN A 147 -39.72 2.53 14.78
N PRO A 148 -39.73 3.65 14.06
CA PRO A 148 -38.65 4.63 14.10
C PRO A 148 -38.69 5.44 15.40
N GLU A 149 -37.63 5.41 16.17
CA GLU A 149 -37.41 6.34 17.28
C GLU A 149 -37.07 7.74 16.75
N THR A 150 -37.87 8.70 17.17
CA THR A 150 -37.68 10.13 16.94
C THR A 150 -36.54 10.67 17.79
N PHE A 151 -35.46 11.14 17.17
CA PHE A 151 -34.41 11.90 17.85
C PHE A 151 -34.82 13.39 17.92
N GLY A 152 -34.83 13.89 19.16
CA GLY A 152 -35.16 15.26 19.51
C GLY A 152 -34.09 16.26 19.09
N ALA A 153 -34.54 17.48 18.84
CA ALA A 153 -33.74 18.64 18.49
C ALA A 153 -32.78 19.02 19.63
N GLY A 154 -31.50 19.17 19.34
CA GLY A 154 -30.42 19.66 20.21
C GLY A 154 -29.80 20.93 19.66
N ASP A 155 -29.70 21.86 20.50
CA ASP A 155 -29.10 23.17 20.70
C ASP A 155 -28.10 23.70 19.65
N PRO A 156 -28.29 24.95 19.14
CA PRO A 156 -27.38 25.58 18.20
C PRO A 156 -26.39 26.52 18.89
N ASP A 157 -25.34 26.00 19.53
CA ASP A 157 -24.15 26.80 19.83
C ASP A 157 -22.93 25.92 20.17
N ASN A 158 -22.18 25.53 19.15
CA ASN A 158 -20.81 25.03 19.34
C ASN A 158 -19.92 25.25 18.09
N THR A 159 -19.39 26.46 18.00
CA THR A 159 -18.36 26.81 17.01
C THR A 159 -17.00 26.30 17.45
N LYS A 160 -16.64 25.09 17.10
CA LYS A 160 -15.26 24.62 17.02
C LYS A 160 -14.96 24.16 15.60
N PRO A 161 -13.80 24.47 15.02
CA PRO A 161 -13.46 24.04 13.68
C PRO A 161 -13.31 22.52 13.66
N GLN A 162 -14.20 21.85 12.94
CA GLN A 162 -14.05 20.42 12.62
C GLN A 162 -12.89 20.24 11.63
N PRO A 163 -12.10 19.18 11.75
CA PRO A 163 -11.16 18.81 10.71
C PRO A 163 -11.92 18.56 9.42
N LEU A 164 -11.36 19.03 8.29
CA LEU A 164 -11.88 18.87 6.93
C LEU A 164 -12.16 17.38 6.67
N THR A 165 -13.40 16.99 6.82
CA THR A 165 -13.92 15.75 6.23
C THR A 165 -13.76 15.85 4.72
N PRO A 166 -13.36 14.77 4.02
CA PRO A 166 -13.38 14.75 2.56
C PRO A 166 -14.79 15.16 2.12
N ALA A 167 -14.85 16.10 1.16
CA ALA A 167 -16.11 16.59 0.62
C ALA A 167 -17.00 15.38 0.33
N LEU A 168 -18.23 15.40 0.89
CA LEU A 168 -19.29 14.48 0.54
C LEU A 168 -19.40 14.46 -0.98
N ARG A 169 -18.90 13.40 -1.62
CA ARG A 169 -19.16 13.15 -3.04
C ARG A 169 -20.67 13.01 -3.14
N ALA A 170 -21.29 13.83 -3.99
CA ALA A 170 -22.70 13.69 -4.30
C ALA A 170 -22.96 12.23 -4.68
N ASP A 171 -23.98 11.62 -4.08
CA ASP A 171 -24.40 10.28 -4.44
C ASP A 171 -24.55 10.23 -5.98
N PRO A 172 -23.97 9.23 -6.66
CA PRO A 172 -24.19 9.06 -8.08
C PRO A 172 -25.70 8.97 -8.30
N LEU A 173 -26.21 9.78 -9.23
CA LEU A 173 -27.64 9.78 -9.58
C LEU A 173 -28.13 8.33 -9.73
N PRO A 174 -29.19 7.92 -9.06
CA PRO A 174 -29.75 6.59 -9.27
C PRO A 174 -30.10 6.46 -10.73
N LEU A 175 -29.66 5.35 -11.34
CA LEU A 175 -30.08 4.98 -12.70
C LEU A 175 -31.61 5.00 -12.70
N GLY A 176 -32.21 5.84 -13.56
CA GLY A 176 -33.66 6.00 -13.63
C GLY A 176 -34.33 4.65 -13.81
N GLU A 177 -35.43 4.42 -13.07
CA GLU A 177 -36.22 3.21 -13.20
C GLU A 177 -36.59 2.97 -14.66
N GLY A 178 -36.05 1.88 -15.27
CA GLY A 178 -36.36 1.46 -16.65
C GLY A 178 -35.22 1.61 -17.67
N SER A 179 -34.06 2.24 -17.37
CA SER A 179 -32.92 2.25 -18.28
C SER A 179 -31.93 1.11 -17.97
N ARG A 180 -31.64 0.27 -18.94
CA ARG A 180 -30.57 -0.75 -18.83
C ARG A 180 -29.23 -0.04 -18.84
N ALA A 181 -28.50 -0.10 -17.72
CA ALA A 181 -27.15 0.46 -17.63
C ALA A 181 -26.19 -0.27 -18.57
N THR A 182 -25.23 0.45 -19.12
CA THR A 182 -24.13 -0.13 -19.89
C THR A 182 -22.99 -0.54 -18.95
N LEU A 183 -22.14 -1.49 -19.37
CA LEU A 183 -20.97 -1.91 -18.59
C LEU A 183 -20.04 -0.71 -18.33
N ARG A 184 -19.87 0.19 -19.29
CA ARG A 184 -19.10 1.42 -19.14
C ARG A 184 -19.65 2.32 -18.03
N GLU A 185 -20.94 2.55 -17.99
CA GLU A 185 -21.59 3.39 -16.97
C GLU A 185 -21.43 2.78 -15.57
N ILE A 186 -21.62 1.47 -15.44
CA ILE A 186 -21.41 0.76 -14.17
C ILE A 186 -19.96 0.90 -13.74
N ALA A 187 -19.00 0.61 -14.62
CA ALA A 187 -17.58 0.67 -14.30
C ALA A 187 -17.11 2.08 -13.90
N LEU A 188 -17.56 3.13 -14.61
CA LEU A 188 -17.23 4.52 -14.27
C LEU A 188 -17.80 4.93 -12.90
N ARG A 189 -19.04 4.53 -12.60
CA ARG A 189 -19.64 4.73 -11.28
C ARG A 189 -18.81 4.02 -10.20
N GLU A 190 -18.46 2.77 -10.40
CA GLU A 190 -17.71 1.98 -9.43
C GLU A 190 -16.29 2.52 -9.19
N ILE A 191 -15.63 3.07 -10.22
CA ILE A 191 -14.35 3.77 -10.08
C ILE A 191 -14.48 4.96 -9.10
N SER A 192 -15.55 5.75 -9.21
CA SER A 192 -15.77 6.91 -8.34
C SER A 192 -16.10 6.54 -6.89
N LEU A 193 -16.56 5.32 -6.64
CA LEU A 193 -16.83 4.79 -5.31
C LEU A 193 -15.62 4.09 -4.68
N THR A 194 -14.59 3.80 -5.46
CA THR A 194 -13.36 3.14 -5.01
C THR A 194 -12.37 4.16 -4.43
N GLN A 195 -11.68 3.80 -3.35
CA GLN A 195 -10.60 4.62 -2.80
C GLN A 195 -9.29 4.32 -3.53
N TRP A 196 -8.62 5.35 -4.01
CA TRP A 196 -7.39 5.23 -4.81
C TRP A 196 -6.19 5.79 -4.06
N PHE A 197 -5.13 4.99 -3.93
CA PHE A 197 -3.83 5.39 -3.39
C PHE A 197 -2.72 5.10 -4.41
N PRO A 198 -2.06 6.13 -4.98
CA PRO A 198 -2.36 7.56 -4.86
C PRO A 198 -3.67 7.94 -5.58
N ALA A 199 -4.27 9.07 -5.20
CA ALA A 199 -5.55 9.54 -5.76
C ALA A 199 -5.52 9.73 -7.30
N ALA A 200 -4.36 9.98 -7.89
CA ALA A 200 -4.18 10.08 -9.34
C ALA A 200 -4.57 8.80 -10.11
N GLY A 201 -4.60 7.65 -9.44
CA GLY A 201 -5.05 6.37 -9.99
C GLY A 201 -6.48 6.42 -10.53
N GLU A 202 -7.37 7.15 -9.86
CA GLU A 202 -8.77 7.33 -10.29
C GLU A 202 -8.87 7.96 -11.69
N ASN A 203 -8.17 9.06 -11.91
CA ASN A 203 -8.17 9.74 -13.21
C ASN A 203 -7.60 8.86 -14.31
N ARG A 204 -6.56 8.08 -13.98
CA ARG A 204 -5.90 7.21 -14.94
C ARG A 204 -6.83 6.10 -15.44
N ILE A 205 -7.49 5.37 -14.55
CA ILE A 205 -8.40 4.29 -14.94
C ILE A 205 -9.69 4.83 -15.57
N THR A 206 -10.21 5.96 -15.07
CA THR A 206 -11.37 6.65 -15.66
C THR A 206 -11.14 6.96 -17.13
N GLY A 207 -9.97 7.57 -17.46
CA GLY A 207 -9.64 7.87 -18.86
C GLY A 207 -9.51 6.61 -19.73
N MET A 208 -9.01 5.52 -19.17
CA MET A 208 -8.91 4.25 -19.87
C MET A 208 -10.29 3.61 -20.14
N ILE A 209 -11.19 3.63 -19.17
CA ILE A 209 -12.54 3.06 -19.31
C ILE A 209 -13.42 3.93 -20.20
N ALA A 210 -13.39 5.26 -20.05
CA ALA A 210 -14.22 6.19 -20.81
C ALA A 210 -13.98 6.07 -22.33
N ASN A 211 -12.75 5.84 -22.75
CA ASN A 211 -12.35 5.78 -24.17
C ASN A 211 -12.08 4.35 -24.67
N ARG A 212 -12.43 3.32 -23.88
CA ARG A 212 -12.16 1.94 -24.25
C ARG A 212 -13.13 1.48 -25.35
N PRO A 213 -12.67 0.88 -26.45
CA PRO A 213 -13.53 0.11 -27.33
C PRO A 213 -14.03 -1.18 -26.66
N ASP A 214 -14.98 -1.87 -27.27
CA ASP A 214 -15.41 -3.19 -26.85
C ASP A 214 -14.21 -4.11 -26.61
N TRP A 215 -14.30 -4.96 -25.58
CA TRP A 215 -13.17 -5.79 -25.20
C TRP A 215 -13.14 -7.09 -25.98
N VAL A 216 -12.13 -7.27 -26.85
CA VAL A 216 -11.86 -8.52 -27.56
C VAL A 216 -11.30 -9.54 -26.59
N VAL A 217 -12.08 -10.58 -26.29
CA VAL A 217 -11.69 -11.62 -25.32
C VAL A 217 -11.20 -12.92 -25.96
N SER A 218 -11.42 -13.13 -27.26
CA SER A 218 -11.01 -14.36 -27.95
C SER A 218 -9.56 -14.33 -28.42
N ARG A 219 -8.90 -15.48 -28.35
CA ARG A 219 -7.55 -15.71 -28.88
C ARG A 219 -7.54 -17.04 -29.64
N GLN A 220 -6.96 -17.04 -30.82
CA GLN A 220 -6.74 -18.22 -31.66
C GLN A 220 -5.41 -18.86 -31.29
N ARG A 221 -5.40 -19.63 -30.20
CA ARG A 221 -4.20 -20.30 -29.64
C ARG A 221 -4.52 -21.75 -29.30
N ALA A 222 -3.48 -22.58 -29.32
CA ALA A 222 -3.59 -23.99 -29.02
C ALA A 222 -3.72 -24.30 -27.53
N TRP A 223 -3.55 -23.30 -26.65
CA TRP A 223 -3.62 -23.47 -25.20
C TRP A 223 -4.21 -22.22 -24.55
N GLY A 224 -5.07 -22.42 -23.59
CA GLY A 224 -5.76 -21.42 -22.80
C GLY A 224 -7.12 -21.91 -22.31
N VAL A 225 -7.79 -21.13 -21.49
CA VAL A 225 -9.17 -21.43 -21.04
C VAL A 225 -10.12 -21.27 -22.23
N PRO A 226 -10.93 -22.28 -22.60
CA PRO A 226 -11.81 -22.20 -23.75
C PRO A 226 -12.95 -21.20 -23.55
N ILE A 227 -13.40 -20.58 -24.64
CA ILE A 227 -14.71 -19.92 -24.69
C ILE A 227 -15.77 -21.02 -24.85
N ALA A 228 -16.25 -21.54 -23.71
CA ALA A 228 -17.10 -22.72 -23.68
C ALA A 228 -18.56 -22.42 -24.07
N VAL A 229 -18.76 -22.02 -25.34
CA VAL A 229 -20.09 -21.70 -25.90
C VAL A 229 -20.38 -22.48 -27.19
N PHE A 230 -21.66 -22.75 -27.41
CA PHE A 230 -22.18 -23.28 -28.64
C PHE A 230 -22.97 -22.18 -29.39
N VAL A 231 -22.80 -22.10 -30.71
CA VAL A 231 -23.49 -21.15 -31.57
C VAL A 231 -24.35 -21.92 -32.55
N LYS A 232 -25.61 -21.55 -32.72
CA LYS A 232 -26.51 -22.20 -33.70
C LYS A 232 -25.98 -21.96 -35.11
N LYS A 233 -25.82 -23.06 -35.88
CA LYS A 233 -25.26 -23.00 -37.23
C LYS A 233 -26.04 -22.06 -38.15
N GLY A 234 -25.28 -21.28 -38.89
CA GLY A 234 -25.82 -20.28 -39.82
C GLY A 234 -26.41 -19.03 -39.18
N THR A 235 -26.25 -18.88 -37.85
CA THR A 235 -26.67 -17.71 -37.08
C THR A 235 -25.54 -17.18 -36.22
N HIS A 236 -25.80 -16.13 -35.45
CA HIS A 236 -24.94 -15.64 -34.37
C HIS A 236 -25.55 -15.90 -32.98
N ASP A 237 -26.54 -16.79 -32.90
CA ASP A 237 -27.27 -17.03 -31.68
C ASP A 237 -26.49 -17.98 -30.78
N ILE A 238 -26.08 -17.48 -29.62
CA ILE A 238 -25.40 -18.25 -28.58
C ILE A 238 -26.45 -19.09 -27.86
N LEU A 239 -26.16 -20.39 -27.66
CA LEU A 239 -26.96 -21.24 -26.82
C LEU A 239 -26.78 -20.87 -25.34
N VAL A 240 -27.85 -20.34 -24.73
CA VAL A 240 -27.92 -20.06 -23.30
C VAL A 240 -28.86 -21.06 -22.65
N ASP A 241 -28.30 -22.13 -22.08
CA ASP A 241 -29.05 -23.21 -21.43
C ASP A 241 -28.38 -23.64 -20.13
N ALA A 242 -29.12 -23.61 -19.03
CA ALA A 242 -28.60 -23.93 -17.71
C ALA A 242 -28.16 -25.38 -17.54
N ALA A 243 -28.81 -26.32 -18.24
CA ALA A 243 -28.46 -27.74 -18.15
C ALA A 243 -27.16 -28.02 -18.93
N VAL A 244 -27.01 -27.40 -20.11
CA VAL A 244 -25.77 -27.48 -20.90
C VAL A 244 -24.61 -26.84 -20.11
N ASN A 245 -24.78 -25.65 -19.57
CA ASN A 245 -23.75 -24.96 -18.79
C ASN A 245 -23.34 -25.78 -17.56
N ARG A 246 -24.29 -26.41 -16.87
CA ARG A 246 -23.99 -27.29 -15.72
C ARG A 246 -23.13 -28.48 -16.14
N ARG A 247 -23.48 -29.18 -17.22
CA ARG A 247 -22.65 -30.30 -17.72
C ARG A 247 -21.22 -29.87 -18.05
N ILE A 248 -21.06 -28.69 -18.63
CA ILE A 248 -19.73 -28.14 -18.92
C ILE A 248 -18.97 -27.88 -17.62
N THR A 249 -19.60 -27.19 -16.64
CA THR A 249 -18.98 -26.87 -15.35
C THR A 249 -18.58 -28.13 -14.59
N GLU A 250 -19.48 -29.12 -14.48
CA GLU A 250 -19.21 -30.41 -13.81
C GLU A 250 -18.03 -31.15 -14.47
N ALA A 251 -17.94 -31.11 -15.80
CA ALA A 251 -16.83 -31.72 -16.51
C ALA A 251 -15.51 -30.97 -16.25
N PHE A 252 -15.54 -29.64 -16.21
CA PHE A 252 -14.35 -28.83 -15.92
C PHE A 252 -13.87 -29.03 -14.48
N GLU A 253 -14.78 -29.18 -13.52
CA GLU A 253 -14.44 -29.51 -12.14
C GLU A 253 -13.78 -30.90 -12.00
N ALA A 254 -14.26 -31.87 -12.76
CA ALA A 254 -13.80 -33.25 -12.66
C ALA A 254 -12.51 -33.53 -13.46
N GLU A 255 -12.34 -32.91 -14.63
CA GLU A 255 -11.34 -33.28 -15.65
C GLU A 255 -10.48 -32.10 -16.09
N GLY A 256 -10.84 -30.87 -15.69
CA GLY A 256 -10.21 -29.63 -16.18
C GLY A 256 -10.81 -29.13 -17.49
N ALA A 257 -10.38 -27.93 -17.90
CA ALA A 257 -10.90 -27.25 -19.10
C ALA A 257 -10.60 -27.99 -20.42
N ASP A 258 -9.66 -28.92 -20.42
CA ASP A 258 -9.32 -29.75 -21.58
C ASP A 258 -10.48 -30.63 -22.03
N ALA A 259 -11.45 -30.92 -21.14
CA ALA A 259 -12.69 -31.61 -21.47
C ALA A 259 -13.47 -30.96 -22.64
N TRP A 260 -13.31 -29.66 -22.86
CA TRP A 260 -13.90 -28.91 -23.97
C TRP A 260 -13.33 -29.31 -25.34
N PHE A 261 -12.06 -29.69 -25.38
CA PHE A 261 -11.37 -30.03 -26.62
C PHE A 261 -11.40 -31.50 -26.97
N ALA A 262 -12.11 -32.32 -26.18
CA ALA A 262 -12.34 -33.74 -26.50
C ALA A 262 -13.16 -33.87 -27.80
N GLU A 263 -12.90 -34.93 -28.57
CA GLU A 263 -13.56 -35.16 -29.86
C GLU A 263 -15.10 -35.31 -29.72
N ASP A 264 -15.57 -35.82 -28.61
CA ASP A 264 -17.00 -36.06 -28.30
C ASP A 264 -17.64 -34.90 -27.51
N ALA A 265 -16.93 -33.84 -27.23
CA ALA A 265 -17.38 -32.75 -26.35
C ALA A 265 -18.75 -32.17 -26.76
N ALA A 266 -18.97 -31.93 -28.06
CA ALA A 266 -20.27 -31.43 -28.53
C ALA A 266 -21.43 -32.42 -28.22
N ALA A 267 -21.24 -33.70 -28.44
CA ALA A 267 -22.23 -34.71 -28.12
C ALA A 267 -22.47 -34.85 -26.61
N ARG A 268 -21.36 -34.82 -25.84
CA ARG A 268 -21.37 -34.92 -24.39
C ARG A 268 -22.16 -33.81 -23.71
N PHE A 269 -21.98 -32.58 -24.17
CA PHE A 269 -22.54 -31.42 -23.50
C PHE A 269 -23.94 -31.04 -24.02
N LEU A 270 -24.23 -31.28 -25.30
CA LEU A 270 -25.51 -30.90 -25.92
C LEU A 270 -26.61 -31.92 -25.68
N ARG A 271 -26.31 -33.25 -25.71
CA ARG A 271 -27.35 -34.30 -25.51
C ARG A 271 -27.76 -34.40 -24.06
N PRO A 272 -29.02 -34.82 -23.79
CA PRO A 272 -30.04 -35.19 -24.79
C PRO A 272 -30.85 -34.04 -25.35
N ASP A 273 -30.62 -32.80 -24.91
CA ASP A 273 -31.53 -31.68 -25.13
C ASP A 273 -31.40 -31.09 -26.55
N TYR A 274 -30.22 -31.24 -27.17
CA TYR A 274 -29.91 -30.67 -28.49
C TYR A 274 -29.14 -31.65 -29.38
N GLU A 275 -29.32 -31.51 -30.70
CA GLU A 275 -28.55 -32.25 -31.69
C GLU A 275 -27.22 -31.54 -31.98
N PRO A 276 -26.07 -32.20 -31.79
CA PRO A 276 -24.74 -31.57 -31.97
C PRO A 276 -24.51 -30.98 -33.35
N ASN A 277 -25.13 -31.56 -34.38
CA ASN A 277 -24.95 -31.08 -35.76
C ASN A 277 -25.62 -29.74 -36.04
N ASP A 278 -26.49 -29.22 -35.16
CA ASP A 278 -27.18 -27.96 -35.31
C ASP A 278 -26.35 -26.79 -34.77
N PHE A 279 -25.24 -27.09 -34.11
CA PHE A 279 -24.39 -26.09 -33.43
C PHE A 279 -22.93 -26.17 -33.87
N ASP A 280 -22.28 -25.02 -33.85
CA ASP A 280 -20.83 -24.90 -33.93
C ASP A 280 -20.27 -24.73 -32.51
N LYS A 281 -19.32 -25.59 -32.13
CA LYS A 281 -18.55 -25.51 -30.89
C LYS A 281 -17.41 -24.48 -31.13
N ILE A 282 -17.26 -23.55 -30.20
CA ILE A 282 -16.21 -22.53 -30.32
C ILE A 282 -14.91 -23.07 -29.75
N ASP A 283 -13.83 -23.01 -30.53
CA ASP A 283 -12.50 -23.49 -30.16
C ASP A 283 -11.51 -22.37 -29.79
N ASP A 284 -11.95 -21.12 -29.86
CA ASP A 284 -11.17 -20.01 -29.37
C ASP A 284 -10.97 -20.08 -27.83
N VAL A 285 -9.85 -19.57 -27.37
CA VAL A 285 -9.53 -19.47 -25.93
C VAL A 285 -9.66 -18.04 -25.46
N LEU A 286 -9.86 -17.87 -24.15
CA LEU A 286 -9.95 -16.56 -23.53
C LEU A 286 -8.59 -15.84 -23.52
N ASP A 287 -8.62 -14.52 -23.52
CA ASP A 287 -7.48 -13.69 -23.21
C ASP A 287 -7.04 -13.94 -21.77
N VAL A 288 -5.76 -14.11 -21.53
CA VAL A 288 -5.19 -14.32 -20.18
C VAL A 288 -5.55 -13.19 -19.19
N TRP A 289 -5.86 -12.00 -19.68
CA TRP A 289 -6.36 -10.92 -18.84
C TRP A 289 -7.79 -11.17 -18.34
N PHE A 290 -8.57 -11.97 -19.05
CA PHE A 290 -9.85 -12.46 -18.56
C PHE A 290 -9.64 -13.47 -17.43
N ASP A 291 -8.73 -14.44 -17.61
CA ASP A 291 -8.42 -15.41 -16.56
C ASP A 291 -7.97 -14.71 -15.27
N SER A 292 -7.07 -13.74 -15.39
CA SER A 292 -6.61 -12.98 -14.23
C SER A 292 -7.67 -12.03 -13.66
N GLY A 293 -8.54 -11.51 -14.50
CA GLY A 293 -9.66 -10.65 -14.11
C GLY A 293 -10.66 -11.35 -13.21
N SER A 294 -10.87 -12.66 -13.42
CA SER A 294 -11.80 -13.48 -12.66
C SER A 294 -11.32 -13.85 -11.24
N THR A 295 -10.12 -13.43 -10.81
CA THR A 295 -9.55 -13.70 -9.48
C THR A 295 -10.54 -13.45 -8.34
N HIS A 296 -11.34 -12.40 -8.42
CA HIS A 296 -12.35 -12.07 -7.41
C HIS A 296 -13.40 -13.19 -7.22
N ALA A 297 -13.71 -13.94 -8.27
CA ALA A 297 -14.70 -15.02 -8.21
C ALA A 297 -14.11 -16.27 -7.53
N PHE A 298 -12.91 -16.71 -7.96
CA PHE A 298 -12.34 -17.96 -7.44
C PHE A 298 -11.53 -17.80 -6.14
N THR A 299 -11.36 -16.56 -5.61
CA THR A 299 -10.75 -16.35 -4.31
C THR A 299 -11.75 -15.83 -3.28
N LEU A 300 -12.43 -14.70 -3.55
CA LEU A 300 -13.27 -14.03 -2.56
C LEU A 300 -14.64 -14.72 -2.37
N GLU A 301 -15.08 -15.50 -3.35
CA GLU A 301 -16.39 -16.15 -3.38
C GLU A 301 -16.30 -17.69 -3.29
N ASP A 302 -15.11 -18.22 -3.04
CA ASP A 302 -14.86 -19.66 -2.86
C ASP A 302 -14.54 -20.00 -1.39
N PRO A 303 -15.56 -20.27 -0.56
CA PRO A 303 -15.34 -20.59 0.85
C PRO A 303 -14.76 -22.00 1.08
N VAL A 304 -14.70 -22.83 0.05
CA VAL A 304 -14.13 -24.20 0.15
C VAL A 304 -12.60 -24.12 0.13
N ASN A 305 -12.05 -23.46 -0.89
CA ASN A 305 -10.60 -23.31 -1.00
C ASN A 305 -10.06 -22.15 -0.16
N PHE A 306 -10.88 -21.14 0.12
CA PHE A 306 -10.53 -19.96 0.93
C PHE A 306 -11.48 -19.76 2.11
N PRO A 307 -11.46 -20.67 3.13
CA PRO A 307 -12.40 -20.64 4.23
C PRO A 307 -12.31 -19.35 5.08
N GLY A 308 -11.20 -18.65 5.03
CA GLY A 308 -11.04 -17.34 5.69
C GLY A 308 -11.97 -16.25 5.12
N PHE A 309 -12.49 -16.43 3.90
CA PHE A 309 -13.46 -15.53 3.27
C PHE A 309 -14.91 -16.02 3.40
N ALA A 310 -15.15 -17.12 4.09
CA ALA A 310 -16.51 -17.58 4.38
C ALA A 310 -17.29 -16.51 5.14
N GLY A 311 -18.41 -16.07 4.56
CA GLY A 311 -19.22 -14.99 5.14
C GLY A 311 -18.78 -13.56 4.77
N LEU A 312 -17.85 -13.38 3.85
CA LEU A 312 -17.49 -12.09 3.27
C LEU A 312 -18.73 -11.49 2.56
N ARG A 313 -19.18 -10.32 3.01
CA ARG A 313 -20.43 -9.70 2.50
C ARG A 313 -20.16 -8.76 1.37
N ARG A 314 -19.26 -8.55 0.71
CA ARG A 314 -19.04 -7.72 -0.48
C ARG A 314 -19.98 -6.49 -0.59
N ILE A 315 -20.28 -5.80 0.52
CA ILE A 315 -21.07 -4.56 0.58
C ILE A 315 -20.20 -3.40 1.05
N ARG A 316 -20.52 -2.17 0.57
CA ARG A 316 -19.77 -0.96 0.93
C ARG A 316 -20.40 -0.27 2.14
N ASP A 317 -20.24 -0.85 3.30
CA ASP A 317 -20.73 -0.31 4.57
C ASP A 317 -19.62 0.22 5.51
N GLY A 318 -18.38 0.29 4.99
CA GLY A 318 -17.21 0.70 5.78
C GLY A 318 -16.76 -0.33 6.81
N GLY A 319 -17.28 -1.55 6.74
CA GLY A 319 -16.94 -2.64 7.66
C GLY A 319 -15.62 -3.32 7.31
N LYS A 320 -15.32 -4.39 8.05
CA LYS A 320 -14.09 -5.20 7.91
C LYS A 320 -14.04 -6.05 6.64
N ASP A 321 -15.09 -6.07 5.86
CA ASP A 321 -15.19 -6.81 4.60
C ASP A 321 -14.64 -6.00 3.41
N GLU A 322 -13.90 -4.93 3.66
CA GLU A 322 -13.26 -4.08 2.65
C GLU A 322 -12.14 -4.82 1.93
N ILE A 323 -12.18 -4.79 0.61
CA ILE A 323 -11.22 -5.49 -0.26
C ILE A 323 -10.25 -4.49 -0.86
N MET A 324 -8.95 -4.76 -0.68
CA MET A 324 -7.87 -4.01 -1.30
C MET A 324 -7.22 -4.81 -2.42
N TYR A 325 -7.07 -4.18 -3.61
CA TYR A 325 -6.15 -4.64 -4.64
C TYR A 325 -4.85 -3.84 -4.56
N LEU A 326 -3.71 -4.56 -4.49
CA LEU A 326 -2.39 -3.97 -4.39
C LEU A 326 -1.48 -4.53 -5.48
N GLU A 327 -0.98 -3.68 -6.38
CA GLU A 327 -0.05 -4.05 -7.44
C GLU A 327 0.64 -2.81 -8.03
N GLY A 328 1.51 -3.01 -9.00
CA GLY A 328 2.17 -1.93 -9.74
C GLY A 328 1.22 -1.02 -10.51
N SER A 329 1.64 0.20 -10.73
CA SER A 329 0.84 1.23 -11.41
C SER A 329 0.49 0.90 -12.88
N ASP A 330 1.21 -0.05 -13.51
CA ASP A 330 0.90 -0.56 -14.85
C ASP A 330 -0.40 -1.37 -14.90
N GLN A 331 -0.83 -1.93 -13.75
CA GLN A 331 -2.04 -2.75 -13.63
C GLN A 331 -3.35 -1.97 -13.79
N HIS A 332 -3.31 -0.63 -13.86
CA HIS A 332 -4.47 0.15 -14.33
C HIS A 332 -4.89 -0.26 -15.75
N ARG A 333 -3.97 -0.75 -16.58
CA ARG A 333 -4.24 -1.29 -17.92
C ARG A 333 -4.23 -2.82 -17.98
N GLY A 334 -4.04 -3.48 -16.87
CA GLY A 334 -3.99 -4.94 -16.73
C GLY A 334 -5.07 -5.44 -15.77
N TRP A 335 -4.65 -6.02 -14.67
CA TRP A 335 -5.49 -6.71 -13.70
C TRP A 335 -6.61 -5.86 -13.09
N PHE A 336 -6.33 -4.62 -12.68
CA PHE A 336 -7.39 -3.76 -12.12
C PHE A 336 -8.50 -3.49 -13.13
N HIS A 337 -8.14 -3.35 -14.39
CA HIS A 337 -9.04 -3.05 -15.48
C HIS A 337 -9.91 -4.25 -15.86
N SER A 338 -9.29 -5.42 -16.10
CA SER A 338 -10.03 -6.65 -16.47
C SER A 338 -10.94 -7.09 -15.34
N SER A 339 -10.44 -7.12 -14.10
CA SER A 339 -11.22 -7.50 -12.93
C SER A 339 -12.39 -6.54 -12.65
N LEU A 340 -12.21 -5.23 -12.89
CA LEU A 340 -13.29 -4.25 -12.82
C LEU A 340 -14.41 -4.57 -13.79
N LEU A 341 -14.08 -4.78 -15.06
CA LEU A 341 -15.07 -5.03 -16.11
C LEU A 341 -15.84 -6.34 -15.86
N GLU A 342 -15.14 -7.40 -15.49
CA GLU A 342 -15.76 -8.68 -15.19
C GLU A 342 -16.68 -8.62 -13.97
N SER A 343 -16.22 -8.02 -12.88
CA SER A 343 -17.06 -7.89 -11.69
C SER A 343 -18.24 -6.95 -11.90
N CYS A 344 -18.05 -5.83 -12.61
CA CYS A 344 -19.16 -4.94 -12.97
C CYS A 344 -20.18 -5.64 -13.88
N GLY A 345 -19.73 -6.45 -14.84
CA GLY A 345 -20.61 -7.18 -15.76
C GLY A 345 -21.38 -8.32 -15.10
N THR A 346 -20.80 -8.97 -14.10
CA THR A 346 -21.36 -10.18 -13.48
C THR A 346 -21.99 -9.92 -12.09
N ARG A 347 -21.57 -8.88 -11.36
CA ARG A 347 -22.00 -8.56 -9.99
C ARG A 347 -22.51 -7.12 -9.84
N GLY A 348 -22.42 -6.30 -10.89
CA GLY A 348 -22.87 -4.90 -10.85
C GLY A 348 -22.02 -3.97 -10.00
N ARG A 349 -20.84 -4.41 -9.52
CA ARG A 349 -19.93 -3.63 -8.67
C ARG A 349 -18.46 -3.93 -8.97
N ALA A 350 -17.55 -3.04 -8.54
CA ALA A 350 -16.12 -3.34 -8.58
C ALA A 350 -15.75 -4.51 -7.64
N PRO A 351 -14.69 -5.27 -7.94
CA PRO A 351 -14.22 -6.37 -7.11
C PRO A 351 -13.50 -5.89 -5.84
N TYR A 352 -13.12 -4.62 -5.80
CA TYR A 352 -12.34 -3.97 -4.75
C TYR A 352 -13.03 -2.71 -4.24
N ASP A 353 -12.70 -2.32 -3.02
CA ASP A 353 -13.12 -1.06 -2.37
C ASP A 353 -11.96 -0.07 -2.33
N VAL A 354 -10.73 -0.60 -2.26
CA VAL A 354 -9.47 0.16 -2.22
C VAL A 354 -8.52 -0.36 -3.28
N VAL A 355 -7.84 0.54 -3.99
CA VAL A 355 -6.72 0.20 -4.88
C VAL A 355 -5.49 0.97 -4.43
N LEU A 356 -4.45 0.24 -4.09
CA LEU A 356 -3.16 0.79 -3.73
C LEU A 356 -2.15 0.42 -4.82
N THR A 357 -1.43 1.42 -5.36
CA THR A 357 -0.45 1.18 -6.40
C THR A 357 0.94 1.66 -6.02
N HIS A 358 1.94 0.96 -6.53
CA HIS A 358 3.35 1.31 -6.36
C HIS A 358 4.05 1.48 -7.71
N GLY A 359 5.19 2.18 -7.68
CA GLY A 359 6.10 2.31 -8.81
C GLY A 359 7.00 1.08 -8.99
N PHE A 360 7.96 1.20 -9.89
CA PHE A 360 8.94 0.13 -10.18
C PHE A 360 10.21 0.30 -9.35
N THR A 361 10.88 -0.80 -9.08
CA THR A 361 12.20 -0.79 -8.45
C THR A 361 13.28 -0.59 -9.51
N LEU A 362 14.10 0.45 -9.32
CA LEU A 362 15.21 0.84 -10.18
C LEU A 362 16.54 0.60 -9.48
N ASP A 363 17.63 0.55 -10.25
CA ASP A 363 18.97 0.54 -9.66
C ASP A 363 19.30 1.88 -8.98
N GLU A 364 20.43 1.95 -8.31
CA GLU A 364 20.86 3.14 -7.56
C GLU A 364 20.98 4.41 -8.44
N GLN A 365 21.25 4.24 -9.74
CA GLN A 365 21.32 5.31 -10.72
C GLN A 365 19.95 5.65 -11.36
N GLY A 366 18.86 4.97 -10.94
CA GLY A 366 17.52 5.20 -11.47
C GLY A 366 17.27 4.53 -12.82
N ARG A 367 18.01 3.49 -13.18
CA ARG A 367 17.83 2.75 -14.43
C ARG A 367 17.02 1.48 -14.19
N LYS A 368 16.25 1.08 -15.18
CA LYS A 368 15.52 -0.20 -15.15
C LYS A 368 16.50 -1.37 -14.97
N MET A 369 16.20 -2.25 -14.03
CA MET A 369 16.98 -3.46 -13.80
C MET A 369 16.75 -4.48 -14.92
N SER A 370 17.84 -5.08 -15.41
CA SER A 370 17.77 -6.17 -16.40
C SER A 370 18.95 -7.11 -16.26
N LYS A 371 18.73 -8.38 -16.66
CA LYS A 371 19.80 -9.39 -16.71
C LYS A 371 20.96 -8.98 -17.63
N SER A 372 20.63 -8.30 -18.73
CA SER A 372 21.63 -7.87 -19.72
C SER A 372 22.55 -6.75 -19.21
N LEU A 373 22.08 -5.93 -18.25
CA LEU A 373 22.88 -4.87 -17.64
C LEU A 373 23.61 -5.35 -16.37
N GLY A 374 23.27 -6.50 -15.82
CA GLY A 374 23.86 -7.01 -14.59
C GLY A 374 23.62 -6.12 -13.35
N ASN A 375 22.61 -5.25 -13.39
CA ASN A 375 22.30 -4.27 -12.36
C ASN A 375 21.12 -4.68 -11.48
N GLN A 376 20.82 -5.97 -11.42
CA GLN A 376 19.71 -6.50 -10.62
C GLN A 376 20.10 -6.61 -9.14
N THR A 377 19.21 -6.17 -8.27
CA THR A 377 19.26 -6.45 -6.83
C THR A 377 18.16 -7.46 -6.51
N PHE A 378 18.54 -8.62 -6.01
CA PHE A 378 17.58 -9.67 -5.66
C PHE A 378 17.23 -9.58 -4.17
N PRO A 379 15.94 -9.67 -3.80
CA PRO A 379 15.50 -9.65 -2.40
C PRO A 379 16.25 -10.68 -1.54
N GLN A 380 16.49 -11.88 -2.05
CA GLN A 380 17.19 -12.96 -1.35
C GLN A 380 18.62 -12.59 -0.96
N ASP A 381 19.35 -11.85 -1.82
CA ASP A 381 20.70 -11.38 -1.52
C ASP A 381 20.70 -10.31 -0.42
N VAL A 382 19.72 -9.40 -0.46
CA VAL A 382 19.53 -8.40 0.59
C VAL A 382 19.16 -9.07 1.91
N ILE A 383 18.22 -10.02 1.89
CA ILE A 383 17.82 -10.77 3.09
C ILE A 383 19.00 -11.51 3.70
N LYS A 384 19.82 -12.16 2.87
CA LYS A 384 21.00 -12.91 3.33
C LYS A 384 22.07 -12.01 3.96
N SER A 385 22.27 -10.81 3.41
CA SER A 385 23.34 -9.89 3.86
C SER A 385 22.90 -8.93 4.96
N ASN A 386 21.67 -8.43 4.90
CA ASN A 386 21.16 -7.36 5.75
C ASN A 386 19.99 -7.81 6.66
N GLY A 387 19.25 -8.83 6.25
CA GLY A 387 18.02 -9.28 6.89
C GLY A 387 16.76 -8.71 6.26
N ALA A 388 15.63 -9.42 6.42
CA ALA A 388 14.36 -9.05 5.82
C ALA A 388 13.82 -7.70 6.33
N ASP A 389 14.01 -7.38 7.61
CA ASP A 389 13.54 -6.13 8.21
C ASP A 389 14.20 -4.89 7.58
N ILE A 390 15.45 -5.00 7.09
CA ILE A 390 16.12 -3.90 6.38
C ILE A 390 15.44 -3.65 5.03
N LEU A 391 15.09 -4.70 4.30
CA LEU A 391 14.37 -4.57 3.02
C LEU A 391 12.99 -3.96 3.24
N ARG A 392 12.26 -4.41 4.26
CA ARG A 392 10.94 -3.89 4.64
C ARG A 392 11.02 -2.43 5.09
N LEU A 393 12.02 -2.08 5.90
CA LEU A 393 12.23 -0.70 6.35
C LEU A 393 12.60 0.23 5.18
N TRP A 394 13.37 -0.27 4.19
CA TRP A 394 13.65 0.49 2.97
C TRP A 394 12.35 0.83 2.23
N VAL A 395 11.49 -0.15 1.95
CA VAL A 395 10.20 0.08 1.28
C VAL A 395 9.33 1.08 2.05
N ALA A 396 9.27 0.95 3.39
CA ALA A 396 8.48 1.85 4.24
C ALA A 396 9.09 3.25 4.39
N SER A 397 10.37 3.43 4.04
CA SER A 397 11.08 4.72 4.17
C SER A 397 11.08 5.56 2.90
N VAL A 398 10.57 5.03 1.78
CA VAL A 398 10.51 5.72 0.49
C VAL A 398 9.06 5.96 0.09
N ASP A 399 8.83 6.93 -0.79
CA ASP A 399 7.53 7.10 -1.43
C ASP A 399 7.34 6.00 -2.48
N TYR A 400 6.63 4.94 -2.09
CA TYR A 400 6.40 3.77 -2.94
C TYR A 400 5.43 4.05 -4.10
N SER A 401 4.70 5.16 -4.09
CA SER A 401 3.79 5.52 -5.20
C SER A 401 4.53 5.87 -6.49
N ASP A 402 5.80 6.28 -6.36
CA ASP A 402 6.72 6.54 -7.46
C ASP A 402 7.76 5.42 -7.62
N ASP A 403 8.58 5.48 -8.68
CA ASP A 403 9.66 4.53 -8.91
C ASP A 403 10.73 4.65 -7.83
N GLN A 404 11.12 3.52 -7.26
CA GLN A 404 11.99 3.42 -6.09
C GLN A 404 13.40 2.97 -6.48
N ARG A 405 14.42 3.63 -5.90
CA ARG A 405 15.81 3.22 -6.11
C ARG A 405 16.29 2.34 -4.97
N ILE A 406 17.07 1.30 -5.34
CA ILE A 406 17.74 0.43 -4.37
C ILE A 406 19.20 0.24 -4.79
N GLY A 407 20.10 0.19 -3.80
CA GLY A 407 21.53 -0.03 -3.99
C GLY A 407 22.26 -0.11 -2.66
N ALA A 408 23.56 -0.35 -2.70
CA ALA A 408 24.37 -0.64 -1.52
C ALA A 408 24.41 0.53 -0.52
N GLU A 409 24.58 1.77 -0.99
CA GLU A 409 24.64 2.97 -0.13
C GLU A 409 23.27 3.28 0.48
N ILE A 410 22.20 3.08 -0.27
CA ILE A 410 20.83 3.26 0.24
C ILE A 410 20.55 2.24 1.35
N LEU A 411 20.84 0.98 1.13
CA LEU A 411 20.66 -0.08 2.14
C LEU A 411 21.54 0.13 3.38
N LYS A 412 22.74 0.69 3.22
CA LYS A 412 23.60 1.08 4.34
C LYS A 412 22.95 2.16 5.20
N SER A 413 22.42 3.22 4.59
CA SER A 413 21.70 4.28 5.30
C SER A 413 20.49 3.76 6.06
N VAL A 414 19.70 2.87 5.43
CA VAL A 414 18.56 2.20 6.09
C VAL A 414 19.03 1.35 7.25
N SER A 415 20.13 0.60 7.09
CA SER A 415 20.73 -0.23 8.17
C SER A 415 21.19 0.63 9.34
N ASP A 416 21.71 1.82 9.10
CA ASP A 416 22.11 2.74 10.18
C ASP A 416 20.90 3.28 10.96
N ASN A 417 19.79 3.58 10.28
CA ASN A 417 18.53 3.93 10.95
C ASN A 417 17.98 2.74 11.75
N TYR A 418 17.93 1.55 11.16
CA TYR A 418 17.50 0.33 11.83
C TYR A 418 18.28 0.08 13.13
N ARG A 419 19.61 0.23 13.10
CA ARG A 419 20.44 0.02 14.31
C ARG A 419 20.04 0.96 15.45
N LYS A 420 19.71 2.22 15.13
CA LYS A 420 19.23 3.18 16.13
C LYS A 420 17.89 2.72 16.74
N LEU A 421 16.93 2.35 15.91
CA LEU A 421 15.63 1.85 16.36
C LEU A 421 15.79 0.60 17.26
N ARG A 422 16.54 -0.38 16.78
CA ARG A 422 16.81 -1.64 17.52
C ARG A 422 17.53 -1.39 18.85
N ASN A 423 18.51 -0.50 18.87
CA ASN A 423 19.24 -0.17 20.09
C ASN A 423 18.33 0.49 21.13
N THR A 424 17.41 1.36 20.72
CA THR A 424 16.44 1.99 21.62
C THR A 424 15.48 0.96 22.20
N ILE A 425 14.95 0.05 21.36
CA ILE A 425 14.10 -1.06 21.83
C ILE A 425 14.86 -1.97 22.79
N ARG A 426 16.08 -2.35 22.46
CA ARG A 426 16.95 -3.17 23.34
C ARG A 426 17.22 -2.49 24.68
N TRP A 427 17.42 -1.17 24.68
CA TRP A 427 17.64 -0.42 25.92
C TRP A 427 16.39 -0.42 26.79
N MET A 428 15.19 -0.26 26.22
CA MET A 428 13.92 -0.39 26.95
C MET A 428 13.77 -1.79 27.56
N LEU A 429 14.02 -2.85 26.80
CA LEU A 429 13.98 -4.23 27.30
C LEU A 429 14.93 -4.45 28.51
N GLY A 430 16.16 -3.97 28.40
CA GLY A 430 17.14 -4.05 29.50
C GLY A 430 16.67 -3.31 30.74
N SER A 431 16.07 -2.13 30.59
CA SER A 431 15.50 -1.36 31.70
C SER A 431 14.30 -2.06 32.35
N LEU A 432 13.49 -2.75 31.57
CA LEU A 432 12.28 -3.45 32.01
C LEU A 432 12.52 -4.87 32.53
N ALA A 433 13.75 -5.39 32.48
CA ALA A 433 14.07 -6.81 32.79
C ALA A 433 13.52 -7.30 34.13
N HIS A 434 13.51 -6.45 35.16
CA HIS A 434 13.02 -6.77 36.50
C HIS A 434 11.81 -5.91 36.91
N TYR A 435 11.13 -5.29 35.94
CA TYR A 435 9.98 -4.46 36.26
C TYR A 435 8.71 -5.30 36.42
N ASP A 436 8.11 -5.13 37.60
CA ASP A 436 6.82 -5.74 37.96
C ASP A 436 5.69 -4.73 37.83
N ARG A 437 4.79 -4.95 36.83
CA ARG A 437 3.62 -4.09 36.55
C ARG A 437 2.69 -3.92 37.74
N GLN A 438 2.66 -4.88 38.70
CA GLN A 438 1.82 -4.76 39.91
C GLN A 438 2.29 -3.66 40.83
N LYS A 439 3.54 -3.20 40.71
CA LYS A 439 4.14 -2.10 41.48
C LYS A 439 4.03 -0.75 40.77
N ALA A 440 3.33 -0.68 39.63
CA ALA A 440 3.14 0.55 38.89
C ALA A 440 2.41 1.61 39.73
N PRO A 441 2.94 2.85 39.87
CA PRO A 441 2.33 3.87 40.70
C PRO A 441 1.08 4.51 40.02
N GLY A 442 0.91 4.33 38.73
CA GLY A 442 -0.17 4.89 37.94
C GLY A 442 0.07 6.36 37.53
N TYR A 443 -0.59 6.80 36.45
CA TYR A 443 -0.39 8.10 35.80
C TYR A 443 -0.42 9.30 36.77
N GLN A 444 -1.37 9.34 37.71
CA GLN A 444 -1.53 10.45 38.64
C GLN A 444 -0.38 10.58 39.63
N ALA A 445 0.34 9.50 39.88
CA ALA A 445 1.47 9.47 40.76
C ALA A 445 2.81 9.63 40.05
N MET A 446 2.83 9.76 38.75
CA MET A 446 4.03 10.03 37.95
C MET A 446 4.48 11.48 38.09
N ASP A 447 5.79 11.68 37.97
CA ASP A 447 6.36 13.02 37.83
C ASP A 447 6.02 13.64 36.49
N GLU A 448 6.21 14.95 36.37
CA GLU A 448 5.82 15.69 35.12
C GLU A 448 6.53 15.18 33.88
N LEU A 449 7.80 14.72 33.99
CA LEU A 449 8.54 14.25 32.82
C LEU A 449 7.96 12.96 32.25
N GLU A 450 7.52 12.02 33.07
CA GLU A 450 6.82 10.81 32.63
C GLU A 450 5.48 11.15 31.99
N ARG A 451 4.69 12.02 32.62
CA ARG A 451 3.42 12.49 32.06
C ARG A 451 3.59 13.22 30.72
N LEU A 452 4.69 13.98 30.58
CA LEU A 452 5.05 14.61 29.31
C LEU A 452 5.31 13.56 28.24
N MET A 453 6.07 12.49 28.58
CA MET A 453 6.37 11.43 27.59
C MET A 453 5.10 10.66 27.19
N LEU A 454 4.19 10.42 28.12
CA LEU A 454 2.89 9.81 27.80
C LEU A 454 1.98 10.75 26.98
N HIS A 455 2.05 12.04 27.21
CA HIS A 455 1.38 13.02 26.34
C HIS A 455 1.92 12.97 24.90
N ARG A 456 3.26 12.97 24.74
CA ARG A 456 3.91 12.82 23.44
C ARG A 456 3.54 11.49 22.77
N LEU A 457 3.44 10.42 23.54
CA LEU A 457 2.99 9.12 23.04
C LEU A 457 1.55 9.18 22.52
N ALA A 458 0.65 9.90 23.23
CA ALA A 458 -0.74 10.07 22.80
C ALA A 458 -0.87 10.92 21.53
N GLU A 459 -0.03 11.93 21.33
CA GLU A 459 0.04 12.66 20.06
C GLU A 459 0.53 11.78 18.92
N LEU A 460 1.61 11.04 19.19
CA LEU A 460 2.21 10.15 18.20
C LEU A 460 1.27 9.02 17.77
N ASP A 461 0.44 8.49 18.69
CA ASP A 461 -0.55 7.46 18.35
C ASP A 461 -1.56 7.93 17.30
N GLU A 462 -2.11 9.13 17.48
CA GLU A 462 -3.03 9.72 16.51
C GLU A 462 -2.37 9.87 15.14
N GLU A 463 -1.13 10.35 15.11
CA GLU A 463 -0.36 10.58 13.90
C GLU A 463 -0.01 9.25 13.18
N VAL A 464 0.45 8.25 13.94
CA VAL A 464 0.81 6.91 13.41
C VAL A 464 -0.43 6.20 12.88
N ARG A 465 -1.52 6.18 13.64
CA ARG A 465 -2.78 5.56 13.17
C ARG A 465 -3.33 6.25 11.93
N ALA A 466 -3.28 7.57 11.87
CA ALA A 466 -3.70 8.33 10.69
C ALA A 466 -2.81 8.04 9.48
N ALA A 467 -1.49 7.92 9.67
CA ALA A 467 -0.55 7.60 8.62
C ALA A 467 -0.78 6.16 8.07
N TYR A 468 -0.97 5.18 8.94
CA TYR A 468 -1.30 3.81 8.53
C TYR A 468 -2.62 3.72 7.74
N ARG A 469 -3.67 4.44 8.18
CA ARG A 469 -4.95 4.47 7.44
C ARG A 469 -4.84 5.07 6.03
N ARG A 470 -3.85 5.94 5.81
CA ARG A 470 -3.57 6.54 4.49
C ARG A 470 -2.47 5.80 3.73
N PHE A 471 -1.95 4.70 4.27
CA PHE A 471 -0.82 3.95 3.72
C PHE A 471 0.46 4.80 3.57
N ASP A 472 0.61 5.82 4.39
CA ASP A 472 1.75 6.74 4.43
C ASP A 472 2.84 6.19 5.37
N TYR A 473 3.52 5.14 4.93
CA TYR A 473 4.53 4.45 5.73
C TYR A 473 5.76 5.32 5.97
N THR A 474 6.08 6.23 5.06
CA THR A 474 7.20 7.16 5.22
C THR A 474 7.00 8.07 6.43
N SER A 475 5.78 8.57 6.63
CA SER A 475 5.43 9.32 7.84
C SER A 475 5.52 8.45 9.10
N VAL A 476 5.07 7.21 9.07
CA VAL A 476 5.22 6.28 10.21
C VAL A 476 6.70 6.14 10.60
N VAL A 477 7.55 5.78 9.64
CA VAL A 477 8.99 5.57 9.90
C VAL A 477 9.67 6.84 10.39
N SER A 478 9.41 7.99 9.76
CA SER A 478 10.07 9.26 10.12
C SER A 478 9.66 9.72 11.52
N ARG A 479 8.37 9.65 11.88
CA ARG A 479 7.86 10.04 13.20
C ARG A 479 8.36 9.13 14.30
N LEU A 480 8.32 7.82 14.11
CA LEU A 480 8.87 6.85 15.06
C LEU A 480 10.38 7.01 15.22
N SER A 481 11.12 7.22 14.12
CA SER A 481 12.56 7.48 14.19
C SER A 481 12.87 8.77 14.96
N ALA A 482 12.12 9.86 14.73
CA ALA A 482 12.28 11.11 15.45
C ALA A 482 12.00 10.92 16.96
N PHE A 483 10.89 10.29 17.30
CA PHE A 483 10.51 10.02 18.70
C PHE A 483 11.57 9.18 19.42
N LEU A 484 12.00 8.05 18.84
CA LEU A 484 12.97 7.16 19.45
C LEU A 484 14.35 7.81 19.60
N ASN A 485 14.79 8.61 18.63
CA ASN A 485 16.12 9.23 18.66
C ASN A 485 16.15 10.52 19.48
N THR A 486 15.18 11.41 19.29
CA THR A 486 15.18 12.76 19.85
C THR A 486 14.47 12.83 21.20
N ASP A 487 13.23 12.35 21.27
CA ASP A 487 12.46 12.47 22.51
C ASP A 487 12.89 11.40 23.55
N LEU A 488 13.14 10.16 23.10
CA LEU A 488 13.55 9.10 24.02
C LEU A 488 15.06 9.10 24.27
N SER A 489 15.88 8.76 23.26
CA SER A 489 17.32 8.50 23.48
C SER A 489 18.08 9.74 23.91
N ALA A 490 17.91 10.88 23.21
CA ALA A 490 18.67 12.10 23.47
C ALA A 490 18.10 12.96 24.60
N PHE A 491 16.88 12.73 25.03
CA PHE A 491 16.25 13.52 26.07
C PHE A 491 15.81 12.68 27.27
N TYR A 492 14.73 11.92 27.13
CA TYR A 492 14.12 11.23 28.26
C TYR A 492 15.03 10.19 28.93
N PHE A 493 15.59 9.29 28.13
CA PHE A 493 16.47 8.25 28.68
C PHE A 493 17.75 8.82 29.25
N ASP A 494 18.31 9.85 28.60
CA ASP A 494 19.53 10.48 29.11
C ASP A 494 19.31 11.14 30.46
N ILE A 495 18.19 11.81 30.67
CA ILE A 495 17.79 12.38 31.96
C ILE A 495 17.53 11.29 33.00
N ARG A 496 16.86 10.21 32.62
CA ARG A 496 16.43 9.13 33.55
C ARG A 496 17.48 8.04 33.79
N LYS A 497 18.68 8.11 33.18
CA LYS A 497 19.76 7.14 33.45
C LYS A 497 20.06 7.00 34.93
N ASP A 498 20.26 8.09 35.65
CA ASP A 498 20.53 8.09 37.08
C ASP A 498 19.35 7.45 37.85
N THR A 499 18.12 7.84 37.55
CA THR A 499 16.91 7.27 38.14
C THR A 499 16.84 5.75 37.95
N LEU A 500 17.02 5.31 36.71
CA LEU A 500 16.87 3.88 36.37
C LEU A 500 17.97 2.99 36.90
N TYR A 501 19.21 3.52 36.98
CA TYR A 501 20.36 2.73 37.39
C TYR A 501 20.72 2.91 38.89
N CYS A 502 20.42 4.08 39.47
CA CYS A 502 20.93 4.44 40.79
C CYS A 502 19.85 4.52 41.88
N GLU A 503 18.59 4.82 41.52
CA GLU A 503 17.51 4.82 42.53
C GLU A 503 17.24 3.40 43.08
N PRO A 504 16.82 3.30 44.37
CA PRO A 504 16.37 2.04 44.93
C PRO A 504 15.30 1.35 44.09
N PRO A 505 15.28 0.01 44.00
CA PRO A 505 14.21 -0.74 43.33
C PRO A 505 12.80 -0.38 43.78
N SER A 506 12.59 0.02 45.01
CA SER A 506 11.31 0.45 45.58
C SER A 506 10.98 1.91 45.33
N SER A 507 11.91 2.70 44.74
CA SER A 507 11.70 4.13 44.52
C SER A 507 10.52 4.39 43.62
N ARG A 508 9.57 5.24 44.06
CA ARG A 508 8.43 5.64 43.28
C ARG A 508 8.85 6.28 41.96
N LYS A 509 9.88 7.14 41.98
CA LYS A 509 10.44 7.81 40.80
C LYS A 509 10.93 6.81 39.75
N ARG A 510 11.64 5.76 40.21
CA ARG A 510 12.11 4.67 39.35
C ARG A 510 10.95 3.85 38.79
N LEU A 511 9.99 3.48 39.63
CA LEU A 511 8.82 2.71 39.20
C LEU A 511 7.95 3.48 38.21
N ALA A 512 7.78 4.79 38.40
CA ALA A 512 7.07 5.68 37.46
C ALA A 512 7.77 5.74 36.09
N ALA A 513 9.10 5.89 36.07
CA ALA A 513 9.88 5.88 34.85
C ALA A 513 9.78 4.53 34.13
N LEU A 514 9.84 3.41 34.86
CA LEU A 514 9.67 2.07 34.26
C LEU A 514 8.26 1.84 33.72
N GLU A 515 7.22 2.31 34.38
CA GLU A 515 5.84 2.24 33.92
C GLU A 515 5.66 3.02 32.59
N ALA A 516 6.20 4.24 32.55
CA ALA A 516 6.18 5.02 31.30
C ALA A 516 6.93 4.33 30.15
N ILE A 517 8.11 3.72 30.44
CA ILE A 517 8.88 2.96 29.45
C ILE A 517 8.11 1.71 28.99
N ASP A 518 7.40 1.02 29.89
CA ASP A 518 6.60 -0.16 29.53
C ASP A 518 5.44 0.18 28.58
N HIS A 519 4.75 1.29 28.81
CA HIS A 519 3.73 1.79 27.88
C HIS A 519 4.34 2.18 26.52
N ILE A 520 5.46 2.90 26.52
CA ILE A 520 6.16 3.30 25.32
C ILE A 520 6.63 2.05 24.54
N PHE A 521 7.19 1.07 25.22
CA PHE A 521 7.64 -0.19 24.61
C PHE A 521 6.49 -0.91 23.92
N GLY A 522 5.35 -1.06 24.59
CA GLY A 522 4.17 -1.71 24.02
C GLY A 522 3.68 -1.03 22.75
N CYS A 523 3.54 0.30 22.78
CA CYS A 523 3.11 1.07 21.61
C CYS A 523 4.12 1.00 20.48
N VAL A 524 5.39 1.28 20.74
CA VAL A 524 6.45 1.29 19.70
C VAL A 524 6.62 -0.07 19.05
N THR A 525 6.56 -1.16 19.83
CA THR A 525 6.75 -2.51 19.31
C THR A 525 5.59 -2.91 18.39
N THR A 526 4.34 -2.62 18.79
CA THR A 526 3.16 -2.93 17.99
C THR A 526 3.07 -2.03 16.76
N TRP A 527 3.42 -0.73 16.86
CA TRP A 527 3.43 0.16 15.69
C TRP A 527 4.51 -0.21 14.67
N LEU A 528 5.65 -0.74 15.10
CA LEU A 528 6.72 -1.19 14.21
C LEU A 528 6.49 -2.62 13.67
N ALA A 529 5.64 -3.42 14.29
CA ALA A 529 5.41 -4.82 13.91
C ALA A 529 5.03 -4.99 12.42
N PRO A 530 4.20 -4.14 11.79
CA PRO A 530 3.91 -4.25 10.35
C PRO A 530 5.13 -3.99 9.46
N ILE A 531 6.17 -3.32 9.95
CA ILE A 531 7.37 -2.92 9.19
C ILE A 531 8.58 -3.79 9.59
N LEU A 532 8.95 -3.80 10.88
CA LEU A 532 10.06 -4.56 11.43
C LEU A 532 9.55 -5.88 12.04
N VAL A 533 9.06 -6.75 11.18
CA VAL A 533 8.31 -7.96 11.53
C VAL A 533 9.07 -8.86 12.51
N PHE A 534 10.33 -9.18 12.20
CA PHE A 534 11.14 -10.08 13.02
C PHE A 534 11.68 -9.40 14.27
N THR A 535 12.09 -8.14 14.15
CA THR A 535 12.64 -7.38 15.29
C THR A 535 11.57 -7.11 16.35
N SER A 536 10.35 -6.76 15.93
CA SER A 536 9.25 -6.53 16.85
C SER A 536 8.81 -7.82 17.53
N GLU A 537 8.77 -8.94 16.81
CA GLU A 537 8.47 -10.25 17.37
C GLU A 537 9.52 -10.67 18.42
N GLU A 538 10.82 -10.59 18.07
CA GLU A 538 11.92 -10.88 19.00
C GLU A 538 11.82 -10.04 20.28
N ALA A 539 11.54 -8.75 20.13
CA ALA A 539 11.42 -7.84 21.28
C ALA A 539 10.18 -8.14 22.13
N TRP A 540 9.05 -8.42 21.47
CA TRP A 540 7.80 -8.76 22.16
C TRP A 540 7.90 -10.04 22.96
N GLN A 541 8.41 -11.11 22.35
CA GLN A 541 8.62 -12.39 23.00
C GLN A 541 9.60 -12.29 24.19
N ALA A 542 10.65 -11.47 24.06
CA ALA A 542 11.57 -11.23 25.20
C ALA A 542 10.90 -10.55 26.38
N ARG A 543 9.89 -9.72 26.18
CA ARG A 543 9.13 -9.02 27.23
C ARG A 543 7.92 -9.82 27.71
N HIS A 544 7.26 -10.54 26.81
CA HIS A 544 6.03 -11.29 27.04
C HIS A 544 6.18 -12.75 26.57
N PRO A 545 6.95 -13.58 27.33
CA PRO A 545 7.29 -14.94 26.88
C PRO A 545 6.09 -15.87 26.72
N ASP A 546 4.96 -15.54 27.33
CA ASP A 546 3.71 -16.32 27.24
C ASP A 546 2.79 -15.83 26.11
N ALA A 547 3.11 -14.73 25.42
CA ALA A 547 2.34 -14.24 24.29
C ALA A 547 2.59 -15.10 23.06
N VAL A 548 1.56 -15.30 22.22
CA VAL A 548 1.68 -16.08 20.99
C VAL A 548 2.53 -15.35 19.95
N SER A 549 2.19 -14.11 19.65
CA SER A 549 2.93 -13.27 18.70
C SER A 549 2.48 -11.81 18.80
N VAL A 550 3.41 -10.87 18.57
CA VAL A 550 3.08 -9.44 18.43
C VAL A 550 2.13 -9.18 17.27
N HIS A 551 2.14 -10.03 16.25
CA HIS A 551 1.31 -9.88 15.06
C HIS A 551 -0.17 -10.22 15.28
N LEU A 552 -0.51 -10.80 16.43
CA LEU A 552 -1.88 -11.04 16.89
C LEU A 552 -2.39 -9.94 17.83
N GLU A 553 -1.50 -9.02 18.24
CA GLU A 553 -1.85 -7.90 19.10
C GLU A 553 -2.40 -6.72 18.27
N GLY A 554 -3.38 -6.02 18.83
CA GLY A 554 -3.81 -4.73 18.32
C GLY A 554 -2.86 -3.60 18.74
N PHE A 555 -2.97 -2.43 18.13
CA PHE A 555 -2.32 -1.23 18.65
C PHE A 555 -2.92 -0.89 20.03
N HIS A 556 -2.05 -0.61 21.00
CA HIS A 556 -2.50 -0.29 22.34
C HIS A 556 -3.46 0.91 22.38
N GLU A 557 -4.51 0.79 23.19
CA GLU A 557 -5.40 1.91 23.47
C GLU A 557 -4.73 2.90 24.44
N ILE A 558 -4.59 4.14 24.00
CA ILE A 558 -3.97 5.20 24.79
C ILE A 558 -5.09 6.04 25.43
N PRO A 559 -5.11 6.16 26.78
CA PRO A 559 -6.12 6.97 27.46
C PRO A 559 -6.08 8.44 27.02
N SER A 560 -7.21 9.01 26.67
CA SER A 560 -7.32 10.43 26.32
C SER A 560 -6.88 11.37 27.45
N SER A 561 -6.95 10.90 28.69
CA SER A 561 -6.49 11.62 29.89
C SER A 561 -4.96 11.83 29.95
N TRP A 562 -4.18 11.19 29.06
CA TRP A 562 -2.75 11.46 28.94
C TRP A 562 -2.46 12.72 28.12
N ARG A 563 -3.45 13.26 27.41
CA ARG A 563 -3.29 14.52 26.69
C ARG A 563 -3.18 15.68 27.68
N ALA A 564 -2.05 16.35 27.69
CA ALA A 564 -1.70 17.43 28.62
C ALA A 564 -0.97 18.58 27.88
N PRO A 565 -1.66 19.33 27.01
CA PRO A 565 -1.03 20.37 26.19
C PRO A 565 -0.39 21.50 26.99
N GLU A 566 -0.97 21.84 28.16
CA GLU A 566 -0.38 22.85 29.05
C GLU A 566 0.95 22.38 29.65
N LEU A 567 1.09 21.08 29.97
CA LEU A 567 2.34 20.49 30.41
C LEU A 567 3.37 20.52 29.28
N ALA A 568 2.97 20.24 28.04
CA ALA A 568 3.88 20.32 26.90
C ALA A 568 4.42 21.75 26.70
N MET A 569 3.57 22.77 26.77
CA MET A 569 3.99 24.18 26.68
C MET A 569 4.97 24.56 27.84
N LYS A 570 4.67 24.12 29.07
CA LYS A 570 5.58 24.29 30.19
C LYS A 570 6.96 23.71 29.90
N TRP A 571 7.00 22.48 29.41
CA TRP A 571 8.25 21.77 29.14
C TRP A 571 9.00 22.27 27.90
N GLU A 572 8.37 22.96 26.97
CA GLU A 572 9.09 23.72 25.95
C GLU A 572 9.96 24.83 26.57
N ALA A 573 9.40 25.57 27.54
CA ALA A 573 10.17 26.55 28.31
C ALA A 573 11.32 25.89 29.09
N VAL A 574 11.07 24.77 29.77
CA VAL A 574 12.10 23.99 30.48
C VAL A 574 13.23 23.54 29.53
N ARG A 575 12.89 23.02 28.34
CA ARG A 575 13.87 22.63 27.30
C ARG A 575 14.70 23.82 26.81
N ARG A 576 14.10 24.98 26.65
CA ARG A 576 14.82 26.21 26.25
C ARG A 576 15.80 26.64 27.33
N ILE A 577 15.42 26.65 28.60
CA ILE A 577 16.33 26.97 29.71
C ILE A 577 17.47 25.94 29.78
N ARG A 578 17.14 24.63 29.65
CA ARG A 578 18.13 23.55 29.63
C ARG A 578 19.18 23.77 28.52
N SER A 579 18.77 24.24 27.33
CA SER A 579 19.72 24.45 26.20
C SER A 579 20.80 25.46 26.52
N VAL A 580 20.48 26.52 27.30
CA VAL A 580 21.48 27.48 27.77
C VAL A 580 22.45 26.86 28.76
N VAL A 581 21.94 26.05 29.70
CA VAL A 581 22.78 25.33 30.67
C VAL A 581 23.72 24.35 29.97
N THR A 582 23.18 23.53 29.10
CA THR A 582 23.99 22.54 28.37
C THR A 582 25.02 23.21 27.46
N GLY A 583 24.66 24.32 26.79
CA GLY A 583 25.59 25.12 25.99
C GLY A 583 26.77 25.71 26.82
N ALA A 584 26.48 26.22 28.00
CA ALA A 584 27.52 26.70 28.91
C ALA A 584 28.48 25.58 29.36
N LEU A 585 27.90 24.39 29.71
CA LEU A 585 28.70 23.25 30.17
C LEU A 585 29.52 22.60 29.05
N GLU A 586 29.08 22.69 27.78
CA GLU A 586 29.89 22.22 26.64
C GLU A 586 31.17 23.04 26.47
N ILE A 587 31.13 24.34 26.72
CA ILE A 587 32.32 25.19 26.69
C ILE A 587 33.29 24.76 27.78
N GLU A 588 32.81 24.55 29.01
CA GLU A 588 33.62 24.07 30.12
C GLU A 588 34.24 22.70 29.84
N ARG A 589 33.51 21.83 29.17
CA ARG A 589 34.00 20.52 28.74
C ARG A 589 35.07 20.64 27.63
N ALA A 590 34.85 21.51 26.65
CA ALA A 590 35.83 21.75 25.60
C ALA A 590 37.14 22.34 26.17
N ASN A 591 37.03 23.17 27.19
CA ASN A 591 38.16 23.75 27.93
C ASN A 591 38.81 22.78 28.93
N LYS A 592 38.26 21.56 29.09
CA LYS A 592 38.68 20.54 30.06
C LYS A 592 38.60 21.05 31.53
N ALA A 593 37.77 22.03 31.80
CA ALA A 593 37.48 22.50 33.15
C ALA A 593 36.62 21.48 33.91
N ILE A 594 35.73 20.72 33.19
CA ILE A 594 35.00 19.56 33.70
C ILE A 594 35.17 18.38 32.74
N GLY A 595 35.13 17.16 33.22
CA GLY A 595 35.12 15.92 32.43
C GLY A 595 33.68 15.43 32.12
N SER A 596 32.73 15.78 32.98
CA SER A 596 31.35 15.39 32.91
C SER A 596 30.44 16.49 33.45
N SER A 597 29.21 16.60 32.91
CA SER A 597 28.20 17.54 33.44
C SER A 597 27.87 17.27 34.92
N LEU A 598 28.05 16.02 35.41
CA LEU A 598 27.89 15.68 36.84
C LEU A 598 28.98 16.29 37.74
N GLU A 599 30.03 16.91 37.19
CA GLU A 599 31.02 17.66 37.97
C GLU A 599 30.60 19.13 38.17
N ALA A 600 29.49 19.54 37.58
CA ALA A 600 29.01 20.91 37.59
C ALA A 600 27.85 21.13 38.60
N ALA A 601 27.83 22.39 39.14
CA ALA A 601 26.71 22.92 39.89
C ALA A 601 26.50 24.42 39.41
N PRO A 602 26.03 24.64 38.19
CA PRO A 602 25.91 25.97 37.60
C PRO A 602 24.88 26.83 38.32
N ILE A 603 25.09 28.17 38.23
CA ILE A 603 24.10 29.17 38.67
C ILE A 603 23.38 29.68 37.44
N VAL A 604 22.05 29.58 37.42
CA VAL A 604 21.18 29.96 36.30
C VAL A 604 20.38 31.17 36.70
N TYR A 605 20.62 32.31 36.01
CA TYR A 605 19.88 33.54 36.19
C TYR A 605 18.73 33.60 35.18
N ILE A 606 17.51 33.89 35.67
CA ILE A 606 16.32 33.96 34.83
C ILE A 606 15.60 35.28 35.12
N ALA A 607 15.66 36.22 34.19
CA ALA A 607 15.00 37.51 34.31
C ALA A 607 13.50 37.46 34.00
N ASP A 608 13.11 36.58 33.06
CA ASP A 608 11.71 36.38 32.68
C ASP A 608 10.96 35.56 33.73
N ALA A 609 9.89 36.11 34.31
CA ALA A 609 9.12 35.47 35.35
C ALA A 609 8.34 34.22 34.84
N GLY A 610 7.93 34.25 33.56
CA GLY A 610 7.23 33.10 32.92
C GLY A 610 8.17 31.92 32.72
N LEU A 611 9.38 32.17 32.22
CA LEU A 611 10.40 31.11 32.13
C LEU A 611 10.79 30.56 33.50
N ARG A 612 10.90 31.43 34.50
CA ARG A 612 11.21 30.98 35.86
C ARG A 612 10.13 30.11 36.45
N SER A 613 8.85 30.48 36.31
CA SER A 613 7.73 29.69 36.81
C SER A 613 7.59 28.34 36.13
N ALA A 614 8.09 28.19 34.91
CA ALA A 614 8.12 26.91 34.23
C ALA A 614 9.00 25.87 34.96
N LEU A 615 9.93 26.32 35.82
CA LEU A 615 10.77 25.40 36.62
C LEU A 615 10.12 25.00 37.96
N ASP A 616 8.96 25.57 38.32
CA ASP A 616 8.27 25.22 39.56
C ASP A 616 7.89 23.75 39.56
N GLY A 617 8.35 23.00 40.60
CA GLY A 617 8.14 21.56 40.73
C GLY A 617 9.00 20.68 39.82
N VAL A 618 9.93 21.27 39.03
CA VAL A 618 10.89 20.52 38.20
C VAL A 618 12.22 20.34 38.92
N GLU A 619 12.69 19.10 39.06
CA GLU A 619 14.03 18.80 39.53
C GLU A 619 15.06 19.16 38.44
N PHE A 620 15.34 20.45 38.31
CA PHE A 620 16.05 20.96 37.12
C PHE A 620 17.52 20.51 37.06
N ALA A 621 18.16 20.20 38.19
CA ALA A 621 19.48 19.58 38.23
C ALA A 621 19.49 18.21 37.53
N ASP A 622 18.46 17.40 37.74
CA ASP A 622 18.29 16.11 37.04
C ASP A 622 18.10 16.31 35.55
N VAL A 623 17.24 17.28 35.18
CA VAL A 623 16.97 17.63 33.75
C VAL A 623 18.24 18.08 33.03
N CYS A 624 19.13 18.79 33.73
CA CYS A 624 20.44 19.24 33.19
C CYS A 624 21.55 18.22 33.33
N ILE A 625 21.30 17.11 34.08
CA ILE A 625 22.28 16.04 34.40
C ILE A 625 23.49 16.65 35.11
N THR A 626 23.24 17.50 36.12
CA THR A 626 24.26 18.11 36.98
C THR A 626 24.16 17.59 38.39
N SER A 627 25.22 17.73 39.19
CA SER A 627 25.20 17.33 40.61
C SER A 627 24.31 18.24 41.43
N ASP A 628 24.30 19.51 41.12
CA ASP A 628 23.45 20.53 41.75
C ASP A 628 23.17 21.66 40.74
N ILE A 629 22.25 22.55 41.03
CA ILE A 629 21.93 23.74 40.22
C ILE A 629 21.30 24.80 41.14
N THR A 630 21.75 26.05 41.00
CA THR A 630 21.15 27.16 41.70
C THR A 630 20.40 28.03 40.70
N ILE A 631 19.14 28.40 41.03
CA ILE A 631 18.30 29.26 40.21
C ILE A 631 18.16 30.61 40.89
N GLU A 632 18.59 31.65 40.20
CA GLU A 632 18.55 33.05 40.68
C GLU A 632 17.65 33.91 39.76
N SER A 633 17.07 34.93 40.33
CA SER A 633 16.29 35.92 39.56
C SER A 633 17.19 37.06 39.03
N GLY A 634 16.91 37.56 37.83
CA GLY A 634 17.61 38.69 37.22
C GLY A 634 18.43 38.33 36.01
N GLU A 635 19.14 39.37 35.48
CA GLU A 635 19.90 39.25 34.22
C GLU A 635 21.23 38.50 34.38
N GLY A 636 21.71 38.31 35.60
CA GLY A 636 23.02 37.71 35.86
C GLY A 636 24.20 38.62 35.46
N PRO A 637 25.45 38.17 35.76
CA PRO A 637 26.65 38.90 35.40
C PRO A 637 26.81 39.10 33.89
N ALA A 638 27.53 40.15 33.47
CA ALA A 638 27.73 40.46 32.05
C ALA A 638 28.47 39.34 31.29
N GLU A 639 29.40 38.67 31.99
CA GLU A 639 30.22 37.56 31.49
C GLU A 639 29.51 36.19 31.44
N ALA A 640 28.28 36.10 32.00
CA ALA A 640 27.54 34.86 32.00
C ALA A 640 27.21 34.40 30.55
N PHE A 641 27.22 33.09 30.35
CA PHE A 641 26.86 32.52 29.04
C PHE A 641 25.39 32.74 28.72
N ARG A 642 25.08 33.07 27.48
CA ARG A 642 23.73 33.31 26.97
C ARG A 642 23.59 32.76 25.56
N LEU A 643 22.36 32.40 25.20
CA LEU A 643 21.99 32.06 23.83
C LEU A 643 21.04 33.16 23.30
N ALA A 644 21.28 33.61 22.06
CA ALA A 644 20.51 34.66 21.43
C ALA A 644 19.04 34.32 21.22
N ASP A 645 18.72 33.02 21.01
CA ASP A 645 17.40 32.47 20.84
C ASP A 645 16.65 32.18 22.16
N VAL A 646 17.32 32.37 23.30
CA VAL A 646 16.72 32.21 24.64
C VAL A 646 17.01 33.46 25.48
N PRO A 647 16.41 34.62 25.15
CA PRO A 647 16.65 35.86 25.91
C PRO A 647 16.14 35.72 27.35
N GLY A 648 16.78 36.47 28.26
CA GLY A 648 16.40 36.47 29.68
C GLY A 648 16.93 35.30 30.50
N VAL A 649 17.77 34.43 29.93
CA VAL A 649 18.46 33.32 30.64
C VAL A 649 19.97 33.49 30.52
N ALA A 650 20.67 33.43 31.64
CA ALA A 650 22.14 33.49 31.70
C ALA A 650 22.68 32.41 32.65
N VAL A 651 23.83 31.83 32.33
CA VAL A 651 24.41 30.73 33.08
C VAL A 651 25.86 31.06 33.45
N VAL A 652 26.17 30.90 34.73
CA VAL A 652 27.56 30.96 35.25
C VAL A 652 27.95 29.53 35.61
N PRO A 653 28.87 28.90 34.86
CA PRO A 653 29.37 27.60 35.19
C PRO A 653 30.04 27.57 36.56
N ALA A 654 29.80 26.55 37.34
CA ALA A 654 30.46 26.31 38.62
C ALA A 654 30.69 24.82 38.84
N ARG A 655 31.75 24.48 39.57
CA ARG A 655 32.00 23.07 39.96
C ARG A 655 31.18 22.70 41.17
N ALA A 656 30.70 21.48 41.19
CA ALA A 656 30.04 20.90 42.34
C ALA A 656 31.02 20.67 43.50
N SER A 657 30.55 20.86 44.73
CA SER A 657 31.34 20.66 45.97
C SER A 657 30.98 19.34 46.65
N GLY A 658 32.02 18.67 47.22
CA GLY A 658 31.84 17.41 47.92
C GLY A 658 32.73 16.31 47.35
N ARG A 659 32.33 15.05 47.62
CA ARG A 659 33.01 13.83 47.16
C ARG A 659 32.20 13.22 46.00
N LYS A 660 32.88 12.61 45.03
CA LYS A 660 32.25 11.86 43.94
C LYS A 660 31.68 10.53 44.46
N CYS A 661 30.41 10.29 44.24
CA CYS A 661 29.78 9.02 44.48
C CYS A 661 30.30 7.95 43.50
N ALA A 662 30.74 6.80 44.04
CA ALA A 662 31.27 5.71 43.22
C ALA A 662 30.22 5.07 42.29
N ARG A 663 28.93 5.17 42.61
CA ARG A 663 27.83 4.54 41.84
C ARG A 663 27.15 5.53 40.89
N SER A 664 26.63 6.64 41.37
CA SER A 664 25.91 7.62 40.57
C SER A 664 26.81 8.65 39.86
N TRP A 665 28.08 8.71 40.26
CA TRP A 665 29.09 9.69 39.81
C TRP A 665 28.76 11.14 40.14
N ARG A 666 27.66 11.41 40.83
CA ARG A 666 27.32 12.74 41.34
C ARG A 666 28.33 13.16 42.42
N ILE A 667 28.59 14.43 42.47
CA ILE A 667 29.42 15.03 43.54
C ILE A 667 28.47 15.55 44.60
N SER A 668 28.65 15.08 45.85
CA SER A 668 27.81 15.49 46.99
C SER A 668 28.60 15.50 48.30
N ALA A 669 28.20 16.41 49.18
CA ALA A 669 28.72 16.45 50.57
C ALA A 669 28.23 15.25 51.40
N SER A 670 27.16 14.59 50.97
CA SER A 670 26.60 13.41 51.67
C SER A 670 27.35 12.11 51.44
N VAL A 671 28.28 12.06 50.47
CA VAL A 671 29.13 10.89 50.24
C VAL A 671 30.03 10.69 51.43
N GLY A 672 29.98 9.47 52.03
CA GLY A 672 30.71 9.13 53.25
C GLY A 672 29.89 9.21 54.54
N SER A 673 28.62 9.58 54.45
CA SER A 673 27.74 9.61 55.65
C SER A 673 27.16 8.24 56.01
N ASP A 674 27.21 7.25 55.11
CA ASP A 674 26.76 5.89 55.39
C ASP A 674 27.97 5.02 55.78
N PRO A 675 27.94 4.40 56.99
CA PRO A 675 29.10 3.65 57.49
C PRO A 675 29.30 2.32 56.75
N GLU A 676 28.28 1.73 56.18
CA GLU A 676 28.37 0.46 55.43
C GLU A 676 28.90 0.70 54.01
N PHE A 677 28.53 1.83 53.41
CA PHE A 677 28.86 2.19 52.04
C PHE A 677 29.47 3.59 51.99
N PRO A 678 30.70 3.79 52.45
CA PRO A 678 31.31 5.12 52.66
C PRO A 678 31.66 5.85 51.33
N ASP A 679 31.60 5.18 50.19
CA ASP A 679 31.96 5.76 48.90
C ASP A 679 30.75 6.16 48.07
N VAL A 680 29.53 6.01 48.59
CA VAL A 680 28.28 6.37 47.89
C VAL A 680 27.42 7.34 48.70
N THR A 681 26.41 7.91 48.09
CA THR A 681 25.40 8.72 48.78
C THR A 681 24.45 7.82 49.59
N PRO A 682 23.73 8.36 50.61
CA PRO A 682 22.72 7.58 51.34
C PRO A 682 21.64 6.94 50.45
N ARG A 683 21.23 7.62 49.40
CA ARG A 683 20.30 7.09 48.35
C ARG A 683 20.89 5.84 47.71
N ASP A 684 22.13 5.95 47.23
CA ASP A 684 22.80 4.83 46.56
C ASP A 684 23.09 3.67 47.53
N ALA A 685 23.37 3.96 48.82
CA ALA A 685 23.52 2.95 49.86
C ALA A 685 22.23 2.18 50.11
N GLN A 686 21.09 2.87 50.19
CA GLN A 686 19.77 2.24 50.24
C GLN A 686 19.55 1.33 49.03
N ALA A 687 19.82 1.79 47.82
CA ALA A 687 19.67 1.00 46.60
C ALA A 687 20.54 -0.28 46.64
N LEU A 688 21.76 -0.22 47.14
CA LEU A 688 22.64 -1.38 47.29
C LEU A 688 22.06 -2.41 48.26
N ARG A 689 21.50 -1.95 49.39
CA ARG A 689 20.83 -2.84 50.38
C ARG A 689 19.64 -3.56 49.73
N GLU A 690 18.75 -2.80 49.09
CA GLU A 690 17.58 -3.41 48.43
C GLU A 690 17.97 -4.39 47.32
N LEU A 691 18.99 -4.07 46.50
CA LEU A 691 19.47 -4.98 45.45
C LEU A 691 20.06 -6.27 46.03
N ARG A 692 20.80 -6.17 47.17
CA ARG A 692 21.32 -7.33 47.88
C ARG A 692 20.18 -8.19 48.46
N ASP A 693 19.19 -7.57 49.09
CA ASP A 693 18.03 -8.27 49.65
C ASP A 693 17.17 -8.97 48.59
N LEU A 694 17.16 -8.45 47.40
CA LEU A 694 16.50 -9.06 46.23
C LEU A 694 17.37 -10.10 45.50
N GLY A 695 18.62 -10.31 45.93
CA GLY A 695 19.56 -11.22 45.26
C GLY A 695 19.99 -10.75 43.85
N LEU A 696 19.84 -9.49 43.56
CA LEU A 696 20.22 -8.87 42.29
C LEU A 696 21.62 -8.27 42.29
N TRP A 697 22.30 -8.29 43.43
CA TRP A 697 23.68 -7.86 43.60
C TRP A 697 24.38 -8.79 44.59
N ALA A 698 25.53 -9.37 44.13
CA ALA A 698 26.37 -10.25 44.95
C ALA A 698 27.54 -9.49 45.59
#